data_b51e4bbceef67ea600f84fa3365aec03
#
_entry.id   b51e4bbceef67ea600f84fa3365aec03
#
_cell.length_a   1.000
_cell.length_b   1.000
_cell.length_c   1.000
_cell.angle_alpha   90.00
_cell.angle_beta   90.00
_cell.angle_gamma   90.00
#
_symmetry.space_group_name_H-M   'P 1'
#
loop_
_entity.id
_entity.type
_entity.pdbx_description
1 polymer ?
#
loop_
_entity_poly.entity_id
_entity_poly.type
_entity_poly.pdbx_seq_one_letter_code
_entity_poly.pdbx_strand_id
1 'polypeptide(L)'
;MTMKIKSIILSMALLFASAGIVRADEGMWLLSLIGKNYADMQKAGFKLTPEDIYSINQSCIKDAVVGLGNDGSPFWHFCTGEIISSKGLVSTNHHCGYGKIQEHSTVGHDYLRDGFWAKTMQEELPNPGLTASILVRMEDVTDQVKAALSDDMSENERSRAIKEVSDQIAKKAVGGTIYDAQVKPMFNGNQFFLFVHIIYKDVRLVGAPPSSMGKFGGDTDNWSWPRHTCDFSLFRIYTGPDGNPAEYSDANKPLQPKHHLPVSNRELKDGDFAMVMGFPGTTDHFLTSYGLEETMDITNKLRYEIRTVKINILREEMSASQETKIKYASKYASCSNYWKYSNEQNKALKNLNTMGVKKETERIYKIWAQSKDPKYAEALPLIKKGYADRAPYEAAISYLAEGLLTGPEMLLQAVRFYHNIEAANDPRYADRRDEIIEGVGKMADEFYKDYNMETEKRVMAAMMEYVYKHMDMQYMPQFLVDADRKYKGNFTKYVDDLFSKSAFATKESFDKMMQKPDMKKLAKDPLYLAGKGAYEKYNDVRSLIPKESADGLKRGIRNFTDGILQINDGVKLMSPDANSTIRLTYGNVKAYDPKDAVSYSFYTTLKGVMEKEDPDNSEFIVPERLKTLYANGDFGPYANSKGELVTCFVTNNDITGCNSGSPVMDAEGKLIGLAFDGNSEALSGDIDFEENLQRCICLDTRYMLFVIDKYAGCRRLIDEMDIITK
;
A
#
# COMPACT_ATOMS: atom_id res chain seq x y z
N MET A 1 41.76 -22.51 11.67
CA MET A 1 40.34 -22.17 11.64
C MET A 1 40.09 -20.78 11.04
N THR A 2 40.86 -19.76 11.38
CA THR A 2 40.80 -18.39 10.87
C THR A 2 41.04 -18.24 9.35
N MET A 3 41.85 -19.11 8.74
CA MET A 3 42.15 -19.05 7.30
C MET A 3 40.97 -19.53 6.41
N LYS A 4 40.18 -20.52 6.86
CA LYS A 4 38.99 -21.01 6.12
C LYS A 4 37.84 -20.01 6.14
N ILE A 5 37.64 -19.28 7.24
CA ILE A 5 36.64 -18.22 7.35
C ILE A 5 36.98 -17.04 6.44
N LYS A 6 38.25 -16.63 6.40
CA LYS A 6 38.73 -15.58 5.47
C LYS A 6 38.59 -15.99 3.99
N SER A 7 38.83 -17.29 3.67
CA SER A 7 38.63 -17.82 2.31
C SER A 7 37.16 -17.86 1.90
N ILE A 8 36.23 -18.17 2.81
CA ILE A 8 34.78 -18.17 2.53
C ILE A 8 34.25 -16.74 2.35
N ILE A 9 34.71 -15.79 3.18
CA ILE A 9 34.38 -14.37 3.05
C ILE A 9 34.98 -13.80 1.76
N LEU A 10 36.20 -14.18 1.40
CA LEU A 10 36.85 -13.78 0.15
C LEU A 10 36.16 -14.41 -1.09
N SER A 11 35.65 -15.64 -0.98
CA SER A 11 34.86 -16.28 -2.05
C SER A 11 33.49 -15.61 -2.22
N MET A 12 32.88 -15.11 -1.15
CA MET A 12 31.67 -14.26 -1.22
C MET A 12 31.94 -12.92 -1.87
N ALA A 13 33.04 -12.25 -1.51
CA ALA A 13 33.46 -11.00 -2.15
C ALA A 13 33.76 -11.20 -3.66
N LEU A 14 34.24 -12.36 -4.09
CA LEU A 14 34.52 -12.70 -5.48
C LEU A 14 33.25 -13.09 -6.26
N LEU A 15 32.22 -13.63 -5.63
CA LEU A 15 30.91 -13.87 -6.25
C LEU A 15 30.13 -12.57 -6.52
N PHE A 16 30.41 -11.51 -5.75
CA PHE A 16 29.83 -10.18 -5.95
C PHE A 16 30.71 -9.21 -6.75
N ALA A 17 31.97 -9.58 -7.10
CA ALA A 17 32.93 -8.74 -7.78
C ALA A 17 33.02 -8.96 -9.30
N SER A 18 32.02 -9.58 -9.94
CA SER A 18 32.00 -9.78 -11.39
C SER A 18 31.38 -8.56 -12.09
N ALA A 19 32.22 -7.83 -12.79
CA ALA A 19 32.00 -6.82 -13.82
C ALA A 19 31.41 -5.48 -13.33
N GLY A 20 32.05 -4.38 -13.71
CA GLY A 20 31.63 -3.00 -13.51
C GLY A 20 30.36 -2.60 -14.25
N ILE A 21 29.27 -3.31 -14.03
CA ILE A 21 27.92 -2.93 -14.42
C ILE A 21 27.41 -2.08 -13.27
N VAL A 22 26.97 -0.87 -13.57
CA VAL A 22 26.21 -0.03 -12.63
C VAL A 22 25.00 -0.84 -12.20
N ARG A 23 24.99 -1.30 -10.94
CA ARG A 23 23.85 -2.05 -10.39
C ARG A 23 22.86 -1.04 -9.85
N ALA A 24 21.56 -1.24 -10.13
CA ALA A 24 20.52 -0.68 -9.28
C ALA A 24 20.77 -1.23 -7.87
N ASP A 25 20.74 -0.36 -6.88
CA ASP A 25 21.00 -0.80 -5.52
C ASP A 25 19.70 -1.36 -4.92
N GLU A 26 19.71 -2.62 -4.51
CA GLU A 26 18.64 -3.20 -3.71
C GLU A 26 18.46 -2.33 -2.47
N GLY A 27 17.26 -1.78 -2.28
CA GLY A 27 16.93 -1.15 -1.02
C GLY A 27 16.11 0.13 -1.12
N MET A 28 15.33 0.32 -0.07
CA MET A 28 14.50 1.50 0.17
C MET A 28 15.15 2.32 1.29
N TRP A 29 15.95 3.30 0.89
CA TRP A 29 16.92 3.98 1.76
C TRP A 29 16.28 5.08 2.60
N LEU A 30 16.72 5.19 3.86
CA LEU A 30 16.38 6.33 4.73
C LEU A 30 17.06 7.60 4.25
N LEU A 31 16.30 8.69 4.08
CA LEU A 31 16.82 9.94 3.50
C LEU A 31 17.97 10.56 4.30
N SER A 32 17.94 10.46 5.63
CA SER A 32 19.02 10.98 6.50
C SER A 32 20.34 10.21 6.36
N LEU A 33 20.31 9.02 5.75
CA LEU A 33 21.49 8.17 5.56
C LEU A 33 21.96 8.12 4.10
N ILE A 34 21.28 8.86 3.19
CA ILE A 34 21.53 8.79 1.75
C ILE A 34 22.97 9.13 1.34
N GLY A 35 23.68 9.90 2.17
CA GLY A 35 25.11 10.16 1.96
C GLY A 35 25.99 8.91 1.90
N LYS A 36 25.54 7.78 2.48
CA LYS A 36 26.25 6.50 2.38
C LYS A 36 26.17 5.88 0.98
N ASN A 37 25.09 6.16 0.24
CA ASN A 37 24.83 5.67 -1.12
C ASN A 37 25.29 6.66 -2.19
N TYR A 38 25.70 7.87 -1.82
CA TYR A 38 25.95 8.97 -2.73
C TYR A 38 26.94 8.64 -3.85
N ALA A 39 28.04 7.95 -3.54
CA ALA A 39 29.02 7.57 -4.53
C ALA A 39 28.46 6.61 -5.60
N ASP A 40 27.56 5.72 -5.21
CA ASP A 40 26.92 4.78 -6.15
C ASP A 40 25.82 5.46 -6.95
N MET A 41 25.05 6.36 -6.34
CA MET A 41 24.10 7.24 -7.05
C MET A 41 24.80 8.09 -8.12
N GLN A 42 25.98 8.67 -7.81
CA GLN A 42 26.78 9.44 -8.79
C GLN A 42 27.22 8.56 -9.99
N LYS A 43 27.66 7.33 -9.71
CA LYS A 43 28.02 6.37 -10.80
C LYS A 43 26.80 6.03 -11.67
N ALA A 44 25.61 5.94 -11.07
CA ALA A 44 24.35 5.72 -11.78
C ALA A 44 23.90 6.96 -12.59
N GLY A 45 24.49 8.13 -12.36
CA GLY A 45 24.22 9.35 -13.12
C GLY A 45 23.66 10.52 -12.32
N PHE A 46 23.47 10.39 -11.00
CA PHE A 46 22.93 11.44 -10.12
C PHE A 46 23.82 12.70 -10.11
N LYS A 47 23.21 13.88 -10.19
CA LYS A 47 23.91 15.16 -10.35
C LYS A 47 23.74 16.14 -9.19
N LEU A 48 22.80 15.89 -8.30
CA LEU A 48 22.54 16.72 -7.12
C LEU A 48 23.38 16.28 -5.92
N THR A 49 23.23 16.96 -4.79
CA THR A 49 23.88 16.62 -3.53
C THR A 49 22.92 15.88 -2.60
N PRO A 50 23.40 15.20 -1.55
CA PRO A 50 22.54 14.63 -0.52
C PRO A 50 21.64 15.67 0.16
N GLU A 51 22.10 16.90 0.32
CA GLU A 51 21.36 18.02 0.91
C GLU A 51 20.20 18.49 0.03
N ASP A 52 20.28 18.33 -1.28
CA ASP A 52 19.17 18.59 -2.21
C ASP A 52 18.05 17.55 -2.07
N ILE A 53 18.38 16.35 -1.62
CA ILE A 53 17.42 15.30 -1.31
C ILE A 53 16.80 15.51 0.08
N TYR A 54 17.65 15.66 1.09
CA TYR A 54 17.26 15.78 2.48
C TYR A 54 18.07 16.84 3.22
N SER A 55 17.39 17.88 3.67
CA SER A 55 17.94 18.92 4.55
C SER A 55 16.87 19.36 5.56
N ILE A 56 17.33 19.74 6.75
CA ILE A 56 16.51 20.42 7.77
C ILE A 56 16.73 21.93 7.78
N ASN A 57 17.78 22.40 7.11
CA ASN A 57 18.22 23.78 7.11
C ASN A 57 17.79 24.56 5.88
N GLN A 58 17.48 23.88 4.79
CA GLN A 58 17.05 24.48 3.53
C GLN A 58 15.93 23.65 2.89
N SER A 59 15.21 24.27 1.96
CA SER A 59 14.23 23.59 1.12
C SER A 59 14.90 22.54 0.24
N CYS A 60 14.31 21.37 0.10
CA CYS A 60 14.86 20.27 -0.66
C CYS A 60 13.74 19.34 -1.17
N ILE A 61 14.10 18.35 -2.00
CA ILE A 61 13.14 17.47 -2.69
C ILE A 61 12.11 16.83 -1.75
N LYS A 62 12.51 16.38 -0.54
CA LYS A 62 11.58 15.78 0.42
C LYS A 62 10.38 16.67 0.79
N ASP A 63 10.54 18.00 0.70
CA ASP A 63 9.48 18.95 1.04
C ASP A 63 8.35 19.00 -0.02
N ALA A 64 8.57 18.38 -1.18
CA ALA A 64 7.58 18.21 -2.23
C ALA A 64 6.89 16.84 -2.21
N VAL A 65 7.40 15.85 -1.45
CA VAL A 65 6.84 14.49 -1.43
C VAL A 65 5.81 14.35 -0.32
N VAL A 66 4.64 13.84 -0.68
CA VAL A 66 3.45 13.80 0.16
C VAL A 66 3.03 12.37 0.42
N GLY A 67 2.83 12.01 1.69
CA GLY A 67 2.16 10.77 2.07
C GLY A 67 0.65 10.98 2.15
N LEU A 68 -0.12 10.22 1.36
CA LEU A 68 -1.58 10.24 1.42
C LEU A 68 -2.08 9.24 2.45
N GLY A 69 -2.82 9.73 3.44
CA GLY A 69 -3.35 8.95 4.55
C GLY A 69 -4.79 9.26 4.88
N ASN A 70 -5.29 8.69 5.97
CA ASN A 70 -6.61 8.97 6.51
C ASN A 70 -6.49 9.59 7.91
N ASP A 71 -7.44 10.45 8.28
CA ASP A 71 -7.42 11.22 9.54
C ASP A 71 -7.29 10.31 10.79
N GLY A 72 -7.92 9.13 10.78
CA GLY A 72 -7.79 8.14 11.86
C GLY A 72 -6.42 7.45 11.96
N SER A 73 -5.57 7.53 10.93
CA SER A 73 -4.26 6.90 10.85
C SER A 73 -3.32 7.66 9.90
N PRO A 74 -3.01 8.93 10.18
CA PRO A 74 -2.32 9.81 9.23
C PRO A 74 -0.87 9.43 8.93
N PHE A 75 -0.28 8.52 9.71
CA PHE A 75 1.05 7.96 9.51
C PHE A 75 1.06 6.61 8.77
N TRP A 76 -0.11 6.08 8.46
CA TRP A 76 -0.26 4.92 7.59
C TRP A 76 -0.66 5.43 6.20
N HIS A 77 0.34 5.62 5.35
CA HIS A 77 0.14 6.13 4.00
C HIS A 77 -0.29 5.00 3.08
N PHE A 78 -1.44 5.16 2.44
CA PHE A 78 -1.93 4.18 1.46
C PHE A 78 -1.38 4.44 0.05
N CYS A 79 -0.90 5.66 -0.21
CA CYS A 79 -0.26 6.09 -1.44
C CYS A 79 0.70 7.26 -1.18
N THR A 80 1.47 7.57 -2.18
CA THR A 80 2.35 8.76 -2.25
C THR A 80 1.82 9.75 -3.28
N GLY A 81 2.24 11.00 -3.20
CA GLY A 81 2.05 12.04 -4.19
C GLY A 81 3.19 13.04 -4.13
N GLU A 82 3.20 13.98 -5.06
CA GLU A 82 4.17 15.06 -5.07
C GLU A 82 3.54 16.39 -5.43
N ILE A 83 4.06 17.45 -4.84
CA ILE A 83 3.66 18.82 -5.14
C ILE A 83 4.36 19.29 -6.42
N ILE A 84 3.57 19.68 -7.43
CA ILE A 84 4.04 20.06 -8.77
C ILE A 84 3.77 21.52 -9.13
N SER A 85 3.35 22.32 -8.16
CA SER A 85 3.17 23.76 -8.36
C SER A 85 3.41 24.57 -7.09
N SER A 86 3.68 25.86 -7.27
CA SER A 86 3.79 26.83 -6.16
C SER A 86 2.46 27.10 -5.42
N LYS A 87 1.36 26.47 -5.84
CA LYS A 87 0.02 26.61 -5.24
C LYS A 87 -0.51 25.28 -4.69
N GLY A 88 0.39 24.37 -4.29
CA GLY A 88 0.02 23.15 -3.61
C GLY A 88 -0.73 22.13 -4.47
N LEU A 89 -0.62 22.20 -5.81
CA LEU A 89 -1.13 21.16 -6.70
C LEU A 89 -0.32 19.88 -6.51
N VAL A 90 -1.03 18.78 -6.22
CA VAL A 90 -0.43 17.46 -5.97
C VAL A 90 -0.83 16.51 -7.09
N SER A 91 0.14 15.81 -7.67
CA SER A 91 -0.13 14.64 -8.52
C SER A 91 0.04 13.35 -7.71
N THR A 92 -0.78 12.37 -8.05
CA THR A 92 -0.72 10.99 -7.56
C THR A 92 -1.38 10.08 -8.59
N ASN A 93 -1.47 8.78 -8.34
CA ASN A 93 -2.13 7.88 -9.27
C ASN A 93 -3.66 8.03 -9.28
N HIS A 94 -4.29 7.64 -10.39
CA HIS A 94 -5.74 7.53 -10.51
C HIS A 94 -6.30 6.52 -9.52
N HIS A 95 -5.65 5.36 -9.39
CA HIS A 95 -6.08 4.34 -8.45
C HIS A 95 -5.95 4.78 -6.98
N CYS A 96 -5.02 5.67 -6.64
CA CYS A 96 -4.92 6.30 -5.32
C CYS A 96 -6.11 7.23 -5.04
N GLY A 97 -6.53 7.99 -6.05
CA GLY A 97 -7.69 8.87 -5.98
C GLY A 97 -9.04 8.16 -6.18
N TYR A 98 -9.02 6.88 -6.56
CA TYR A 98 -10.20 6.16 -7.06
C TYR A 98 -11.38 6.19 -6.09
N GLY A 99 -11.13 5.94 -4.80
CA GLY A 99 -12.16 6.01 -3.76
C GLY A 99 -12.78 7.41 -3.65
N LYS A 100 -11.97 8.47 -3.71
CA LYS A 100 -12.46 9.85 -3.65
C LYS A 100 -13.22 10.26 -4.91
N ILE A 101 -12.78 9.84 -6.09
CA ILE A 101 -13.52 10.02 -7.34
C ILE A 101 -14.88 9.30 -7.27
N GLN A 102 -14.90 8.07 -6.72
CA GLN A 102 -16.12 7.30 -6.49
C GLN A 102 -17.08 8.00 -5.51
N GLU A 103 -16.57 8.52 -4.38
CA GLU A 103 -17.37 9.23 -3.38
C GLU A 103 -18.13 10.44 -3.96
N HIS A 104 -17.56 11.10 -4.97
CA HIS A 104 -18.18 12.21 -5.68
C HIS A 104 -19.05 11.77 -6.88
N SER A 105 -19.02 10.48 -7.24
CA SER A 105 -19.76 9.95 -8.40
C SER A 105 -21.19 9.59 -8.01
N THR A 106 -22.12 9.85 -8.92
CA THR A 106 -23.51 9.40 -8.87
C THR A 106 -23.92 8.87 -10.25
N VAL A 107 -25.08 8.23 -10.37
CA VAL A 107 -25.59 7.77 -11.68
C VAL A 107 -25.77 8.94 -12.66
N GLY A 108 -26.11 10.12 -12.17
CA GLY A 108 -26.27 11.35 -12.99
C GLY A 108 -24.97 12.11 -13.26
N HIS A 109 -23.96 11.92 -12.44
CA HIS A 109 -22.63 12.56 -12.54
C HIS A 109 -21.56 11.52 -12.23
N ASP A 110 -21.26 10.66 -13.19
CA ASP A 110 -20.36 9.54 -13.03
C ASP A 110 -18.92 9.97 -13.38
N TYR A 111 -18.21 10.51 -12.39
CA TYR A 111 -16.81 10.95 -12.56
C TYR A 111 -15.83 9.80 -12.79
N LEU A 112 -16.18 8.58 -12.38
CA LEU A 112 -15.39 7.39 -12.76
C LEU A 112 -15.46 7.13 -14.26
N ARG A 113 -16.65 7.31 -14.86
CA ARG A 113 -16.86 7.10 -16.30
C ARG A 113 -16.39 8.29 -17.15
N ASP A 114 -16.72 9.51 -16.71
CA ASP A 114 -16.58 10.71 -17.56
C ASP A 114 -15.30 11.51 -17.26
N GLY A 115 -14.62 11.19 -16.15
CA GLY A 115 -13.55 12.00 -15.59
C GLY A 115 -14.08 13.25 -14.85
N PHE A 116 -13.20 13.93 -14.13
CA PHE A 116 -13.48 15.17 -13.45
C PHE A 116 -12.37 16.21 -13.68
N TRP A 117 -12.73 17.45 -13.96
CA TRP A 117 -11.77 18.53 -14.19
C TRP A 117 -12.36 19.85 -13.67
N ALA A 118 -11.92 20.33 -12.54
CA ALA A 118 -12.26 21.62 -11.99
C ALA A 118 -11.72 22.73 -12.90
N LYS A 119 -12.57 23.64 -13.35
CA LYS A 119 -12.20 24.78 -14.22
C LYS A 119 -11.70 25.96 -13.41
N THR A 120 -12.09 26.05 -12.14
CA THR A 120 -11.68 27.06 -11.17
C THR A 120 -11.29 26.38 -9.85
N MET A 121 -10.64 27.12 -8.94
CA MET A 121 -10.33 26.60 -7.59
C MET A 121 -11.60 26.38 -6.75
N GLN A 122 -12.66 27.10 -7.04
CA GLN A 122 -13.97 26.97 -6.35
C GLN A 122 -14.70 25.68 -6.72
N GLU A 123 -14.37 25.07 -7.85
CA GLU A 123 -14.94 23.80 -8.29
C GLU A 123 -14.17 22.59 -7.76
N GLU A 124 -13.03 22.81 -7.08
CA GLU A 124 -12.23 21.73 -6.50
C GLU A 124 -12.98 21.09 -5.32
N LEU A 125 -13.14 19.75 -5.36
CA LEU A 125 -14.05 19.03 -4.47
C LEU A 125 -13.34 18.62 -3.16
N PRO A 126 -13.87 18.98 -1.98
CA PRO A 126 -13.29 18.62 -0.70
C PRO A 126 -13.39 17.12 -0.42
N ASN A 127 -12.38 16.54 0.22
CA ASN A 127 -12.34 15.12 0.60
C ASN A 127 -12.18 14.97 2.11
N PRO A 128 -13.23 15.07 2.90
CA PRO A 128 -13.17 14.89 4.34
C PRO A 128 -12.51 13.54 4.69
N GLY A 129 -11.65 13.57 5.71
CA GLY A 129 -10.92 12.39 6.17
C GLY A 129 -9.68 12.01 5.36
N LEU A 130 -9.44 12.63 4.19
CA LEU A 130 -8.18 12.48 3.45
C LEU A 130 -7.12 13.41 4.05
N THR A 131 -5.93 12.87 4.34
CA THR A 131 -4.80 13.66 4.85
C THR A 131 -3.61 13.63 3.90
N ALA A 132 -2.84 14.72 3.93
CA ALA A 132 -1.58 14.86 3.22
C ALA A 132 -0.46 15.19 4.22
N SER A 133 0.51 14.29 4.39
CA SER A 133 1.62 14.47 5.31
C SER A 133 2.92 14.76 4.57
N ILE A 134 3.71 15.72 5.07
CA ILE A 134 5.03 16.08 4.54
C ILE A 134 6.05 15.90 5.65
N LEU A 135 7.15 15.19 5.37
CA LEU A 135 8.24 15.01 6.32
C LEU A 135 8.95 16.35 6.61
N VAL A 136 9.03 16.73 7.88
CA VAL A 136 9.82 17.86 8.35
C VAL A 136 11.28 17.44 8.62
N ARG A 137 11.44 16.39 9.45
CA ARG A 137 12.74 15.83 9.78
C ARG A 137 12.65 14.39 10.27
N MET A 138 13.78 13.68 10.22
CA MET A 138 13.99 12.38 10.86
C MET A 138 15.26 12.39 11.70
N GLU A 139 15.28 11.59 12.76
CA GLU A 139 16.42 11.50 13.71
C GLU A 139 16.60 10.04 14.14
N ASP A 140 17.86 9.59 14.25
CA ASP A 140 18.18 8.31 14.88
C ASP A 140 18.03 8.47 16.41
N VAL A 141 17.12 7.72 16.99
CA VAL A 141 16.84 7.72 18.44
C VAL A 141 17.10 6.33 19.07
N THR A 142 17.89 5.51 18.36
CA THR A 142 18.18 4.12 18.74
C THR A 142 18.72 4.03 20.17
N ASP A 143 19.72 4.85 20.53
CA ASP A 143 20.33 4.80 21.85
C ASP A 143 19.35 5.21 22.95
N GLN A 144 18.46 6.19 22.68
CA GLN A 144 17.45 6.63 23.64
C GLN A 144 16.44 5.52 23.91
N VAL A 145 15.99 4.80 22.87
CA VAL A 145 15.05 3.68 23.04
C VAL A 145 15.75 2.50 23.70
N LYS A 146 16.95 2.12 23.26
CA LYS A 146 17.71 1.00 23.82
C LYS A 146 18.07 1.18 25.29
N ALA A 147 18.29 2.42 25.74
CA ALA A 147 18.58 2.72 27.15
C ALA A 147 17.42 2.35 28.12
N ALA A 148 16.21 2.22 27.61
CA ALA A 148 15.04 1.79 28.38
C ALA A 148 14.81 0.27 28.34
N LEU A 149 15.66 -0.49 27.66
CA LEU A 149 15.50 -1.93 27.46
C LEU A 149 16.56 -2.71 28.24
N SER A 150 16.19 -3.90 28.71
CA SER A 150 17.11 -4.86 29.29
C SER A 150 16.91 -6.24 28.68
N ASP A 151 17.94 -7.10 28.78
CA ASP A 151 17.94 -8.42 28.15
C ASP A 151 17.00 -9.42 28.84
N ASP A 152 16.64 -9.18 30.08
CA ASP A 152 15.74 -10.01 30.90
C ASP A 152 14.25 -9.70 30.70
N MET A 153 13.92 -8.64 29.96
CA MET A 153 12.54 -8.29 29.61
C MET A 153 11.88 -9.36 28.75
N SER A 154 10.67 -9.74 29.12
CA SER A 154 9.76 -10.48 28.20
C SER A 154 9.43 -9.63 26.96
N GLU A 155 9.02 -10.25 25.84
CA GLU A 155 8.65 -9.51 24.64
C GLU A 155 7.49 -8.52 24.85
N ASN A 156 6.58 -8.80 25.79
CA ASN A 156 5.50 -7.89 26.15
C ASN A 156 6.01 -6.68 26.96
N GLU A 157 6.91 -6.88 27.90
CA GLU A 157 7.54 -5.78 28.66
C GLU A 157 8.39 -4.92 27.74
N ARG A 158 9.19 -5.55 26.87
CA ARG A 158 9.98 -4.88 25.85
C ARG A 158 9.10 -4.02 24.94
N SER A 159 8.01 -4.57 24.42
CA SER A 159 7.09 -3.85 23.54
C SER A 159 6.45 -2.65 24.23
N ARG A 160 6.10 -2.79 25.53
CA ARG A 160 5.55 -1.70 26.33
C ARG A 160 6.59 -0.60 26.58
N ALA A 161 7.80 -0.98 26.98
CA ALA A 161 8.89 -0.04 27.19
C ALA A 161 9.23 0.74 25.92
N ILE A 162 9.31 0.07 24.77
CA ILE A 162 9.52 0.71 23.46
C ILE A 162 8.41 1.73 23.21
N LYS A 163 7.13 1.33 23.40
CA LYS A 163 6.01 2.24 23.18
C LYS A 163 6.07 3.47 24.07
N GLU A 164 6.26 3.28 25.38
CA GLU A 164 6.32 4.38 26.35
C GLU A 164 7.42 5.39 26.04
N VAL A 165 8.63 4.91 25.74
CA VAL A 165 9.75 5.78 25.39
C VAL A 165 9.54 6.46 24.04
N SER A 166 9.01 5.73 23.06
CA SER A 166 8.69 6.28 21.74
C SER A 166 7.65 7.40 21.82
N ASP A 167 6.60 7.22 22.62
CA ASP A 167 5.57 8.24 22.86
C ASP A 167 6.16 9.48 23.54
N GLN A 168 7.08 9.30 24.50
CA GLN A 168 7.79 10.41 25.18
C GLN A 168 8.69 11.19 24.20
N ILE A 169 9.47 10.49 23.37
CA ILE A 169 10.33 11.08 22.33
C ILE A 169 9.49 11.88 21.34
N ALA A 170 8.41 11.28 20.81
CA ALA A 170 7.50 11.92 19.88
C ALA A 170 6.86 13.18 20.49
N LYS A 171 6.32 13.08 21.69
CA LYS A 171 5.71 14.22 22.41
C LYS A 171 6.71 15.35 22.62
N LYS A 172 7.95 15.04 22.99
CA LYS A 172 9.02 16.04 23.16
C LYS A 172 9.38 16.71 21.85
N ALA A 173 9.40 15.94 20.75
CA ALA A 173 9.79 16.44 19.42
C ALA A 173 8.80 17.45 18.84
N VAL A 174 7.50 17.31 19.15
CA VAL A 174 6.45 18.23 18.66
C VAL A 174 6.31 19.49 19.53
N GLY A 175 6.55 19.41 20.84
CA GLY A 175 6.73 20.56 21.74
C GLY A 175 5.64 21.65 21.68
N GLY A 176 4.39 21.29 21.40
CA GLY A 176 3.27 22.26 21.24
C GLY A 176 3.31 23.03 19.91
N THR A 177 4.01 22.52 18.91
CA THR A 177 3.99 23.03 17.51
C THR A 177 2.82 22.43 16.72
N ILE A 178 2.70 22.81 15.46
CA ILE A 178 1.73 22.26 14.48
C ILE A 178 2.16 20.88 13.93
N TYR A 179 3.25 20.30 14.43
CA TYR A 179 3.80 19.06 13.94
C TYR A 179 3.24 17.85 14.69
N ASP A 180 3.25 16.72 13.99
CA ASP A 180 3.00 15.40 14.55
C ASP A 180 4.26 14.54 14.42
N ALA A 181 4.43 13.57 15.31
CA ALA A 181 5.62 12.74 15.30
C ALA A 181 5.34 11.30 15.71
N GLN A 182 6.17 10.39 15.18
CA GLN A 182 6.19 8.99 15.56
C GLN A 182 7.62 8.46 15.58
N VAL A 183 7.87 7.45 16.43
CA VAL A 183 9.09 6.65 16.39
C VAL A 183 8.78 5.31 15.74
N LYS A 184 9.57 4.91 14.75
CA LYS A 184 9.41 3.64 14.03
C LYS A 184 10.62 2.74 14.25
N PRO A 185 10.40 1.44 14.52
CA PRO A 185 11.46 0.44 14.52
C PRO A 185 11.96 0.17 13.09
N MET A 186 13.26 -0.03 12.96
CA MET A 186 13.95 -0.46 11.75
C MET A 186 14.70 -1.75 12.04
N PHE A 187 14.96 -2.55 10.98
CA PHE A 187 15.71 -3.79 11.12
C PHE A 187 15.17 -4.71 12.23
N ASN A 188 13.83 -4.94 12.20
CA ASN A 188 13.14 -5.77 13.19
C ASN A 188 13.37 -5.33 14.66
N GLY A 189 13.46 -4.01 14.92
CA GLY A 189 13.62 -3.44 16.25
C GLY A 189 15.08 -3.39 16.75
N ASN A 190 16.05 -3.45 15.84
CA ASN A 190 17.46 -3.23 16.15
C ASN A 190 17.87 -1.76 16.07
N GLN A 191 17.10 -0.93 15.36
CA GLN A 191 17.27 0.53 15.30
C GLN A 191 15.91 1.21 15.42
N PHE A 192 15.91 2.51 15.78
CA PHE A 192 14.68 3.31 15.95
C PHE A 192 14.90 4.73 15.42
N PHE A 193 13.96 5.19 14.61
CA PHE A 193 14.00 6.52 14.02
C PHE A 193 12.74 7.31 14.38
N LEU A 194 12.93 8.56 14.75
CA LEU A 194 11.88 9.55 14.90
C LEU A 194 11.59 10.18 13.54
N PHE A 195 10.31 10.30 13.20
CA PHE A 195 9.80 11.02 12.04
C PHE A 195 8.87 12.11 12.50
N VAL A 196 9.13 13.34 12.11
CA VAL A 196 8.31 14.51 12.41
C VAL A 196 7.68 15.00 11.10
N HIS A 197 6.35 15.14 11.09
CA HIS A 197 5.57 15.54 9.92
C HIS A 197 4.73 16.78 10.20
N ILE A 198 4.32 17.45 9.13
CA ILE A 198 3.17 18.34 9.11
C ILE A 198 2.05 17.63 8.36
N ILE A 199 0.82 17.65 8.92
CA ILE A 199 -0.32 16.90 8.38
C ILE A 199 -1.42 17.88 8.01
N TYR A 200 -1.77 17.93 6.71
CA TYR A 200 -2.84 18.75 6.17
C TYR A 200 -4.11 17.94 6.02
N LYS A 201 -5.28 18.55 6.31
CA LYS A 201 -6.57 17.87 6.32
C LYS A 201 -7.56 18.40 5.26
N ASP A 202 -7.32 19.58 4.68
CA ASP A 202 -8.09 20.08 3.55
C ASP A 202 -7.37 19.74 2.24
N VAL A 203 -7.71 18.56 1.69
CA VAL A 203 -7.18 18.05 0.43
C VAL A 203 -8.32 17.90 -0.56
N ARG A 204 -8.28 18.63 -1.68
CA ARG A 204 -9.38 18.70 -2.64
C ARG A 204 -9.04 18.02 -3.96
N LEU A 205 -10.01 17.32 -4.55
CA LEU A 205 -9.88 16.73 -5.89
C LEU A 205 -9.94 17.85 -6.93
N VAL A 206 -8.94 17.91 -7.80
CA VAL A 206 -8.77 18.92 -8.86
C VAL A 206 -9.07 18.34 -10.24
N GLY A 207 -8.64 17.12 -10.49
CA GLY A 207 -8.84 16.49 -11.77
C GLY A 207 -8.45 15.03 -11.81
N ALA A 208 -9.16 14.27 -12.66
CA ALA A 208 -8.83 12.89 -12.96
C ALA A 208 -9.36 12.53 -14.35
N PRO A 209 -8.61 11.77 -15.16
CA PRO A 209 -9.14 11.21 -16.39
C PRO A 209 -10.24 10.18 -16.11
N PRO A 210 -11.09 9.86 -17.09
CA PRO A 210 -12.05 8.75 -16.95
C PRO A 210 -11.32 7.43 -16.67
N SER A 211 -11.95 6.52 -15.93
CA SER A 211 -11.37 5.21 -15.58
C SER A 211 -10.99 4.38 -16.80
N SER A 212 -11.65 4.57 -17.96
CA SER A 212 -11.26 3.96 -19.22
C SER A 212 -9.87 4.41 -19.73
N MET A 213 -9.30 5.48 -19.16
CA MET A 213 -7.90 5.89 -19.36
C MET A 213 -7.08 5.64 -18.11
N GLY A 214 -7.55 6.11 -16.93
CA GLY A 214 -6.83 6.02 -15.66
C GLY A 214 -6.68 4.60 -15.13
N LYS A 215 -7.49 3.65 -15.61
CA LYS A 215 -7.43 2.22 -15.31
C LYS A 215 -7.48 1.37 -16.60
N PHE A 216 -6.94 1.88 -17.72
CA PHE A 216 -6.90 1.15 -18.98
C PHE A 216 -6.11 -0.15 -18.83
N GLY A 217 -6.70 -1.27 -19.30
CA GLY A 217 -6.18 -2.62 -19.12
C GLY A 217 -6.65 -3.32 -17.84
N GLY A 218 -7.31 -2.60 -16.93
CA GLY A 218 -8.01 -3.14 -15.77
C GLY A 218 -7.20 -4.18 -14.97
N ASP A 219 -7.85 -5.29 -14.62
CA ASP A 219 -7.20 -6.41 -13.93
C ASP A 219 -6.35 -7.27 -14.89
N THR A 220 -6.65 -7.25 -16.19
CA THR A 220 -5.90 -8.01 -17.21
C THR A 220 -4.45 -7.56 -17.26
N ASP A 221 -4.20 -6.25 -17.36
CA ASP A 221 -2.86 -5.68 -17.43
C ASP A 221 -2.20 -5.41 -16.05
N ASN A 222 -2.93 -5.55 -14.94
CA ASN A 222 -2.39 -5.34 -13.60
C ASN A 222 -1.16 -6.24 -13.36
N TRP A 223 -0.10 -5.70 -12.78
CA TRP A 223 1.19 -6.38 -12.60
C TRP A 223 1.78 -6.94 -13.92
N SER A 224 1.59 -6.24 -15.01
CA SER A 224 2.07 -6.71 -16.32
C SER A 224 2.71 -5.59 -17.13
N TRP A 225 3.71 -5.94 -17.92
CA TRP A 225 4.32 -5.10 -18.95
C TRP A 225 4.21 -5.80 -20.31
N PRO A 226 3.88 -5.13 -21.43
CA PRO A 226 3.76 -3.67 -21.65
C PRO A 226 2.46 -3.05 -21.10
N ARG A 227 2.57 -1.86 -20.49
CA ARG A 227 1.48 -1.13 -19.88
C ARG A 227 1.15 0.16 -20.64
N HIS A 228 -0.14 0.59 -20.65
CA HIS A 228 -0.59 1.76 -21.41
C HIS A 228 -1.56 2.64 -20.60
N THR A 229 -1.60 2.47 -19.32
CA THR A 229 -2.54 3.10 -18.40
C THR A 229 -2.16 4.57 -18.14
N CYS A 230 -3.15 5.48 -18.15
CA CYS A 230 -2.98 6.88 -17.80
C CYS A 230 -3.26 7.10 -16.31
N ASP A 231 -2.48 6.46 -15.46
CA ASP A 231 -2.75 6.34 -14.02
C ASP A 231 -2.31 7.58 -13.24
N PHE A 232 -3.08 8.67 -13.33
CA PHE A 232 -2.90 9.84 -12.48
C PHE A 232 -4.22 10.46 -12.03
N SER A 233 -4.16 11.17 -10.91
CA SER A 233 -5.17 12.10 -10.44
C SER A 233 -4.51 13.31 -9.79
N LEU A 234 -5.21 14.43 -9.77
CA LEU A 234 -4.71 15.69 -9.24
C LEU A 234 -5.54 16.09 -8.03
N PHE A 235 -4.83 16.47 -6.97
CA PHE A 235 -5.39 17.05 -5.76
C PHE A 235 -4.74 18.40 -5.47
N ARG A 236 -5.28 19.13 -4.51
CA ARG A 236 -4.65 20.35 -3.99
C ARG A 236 -4.74 20.37 -2.47
N ILE A 237 -3.64 20.72 -1.85
CA ILE A 237 -3.57 20.96 -0.41
C ILE A 237 -3.97 22.41 -0.14
N TYR A 238 -4.84 22.61 0.86
CA TYR A 238 -5.25 23.89 1.36
C TYR A 238 -4.82 24.05 2.82
N THR A 239 -4.62 25.32 3.22
CA THR A 239 -4.26 25.74 4.58
C THR A 239 -5.25 26.76 5.08
N GLY A 240 -5.32 26.94 6.38
CA GLY A 240 -6.04 28.08 6.96
C GLY A 240 -5.52 29.43 6.48
N PRO A 241 -6.24 30.52 6.72
CA PRO A 241 -5.82 31.88 6.35
C PRO A 241 -4.46 32.29 6.91
N ASP A 242 -4.04 31.67 8.01
CA ASP A 242 -2.74 31.85 8.70
C ASP A 242 -1.60 30.99 8.14
N GLY A 243 -1.89 30.13 7.14
CA GLY A 243 -0.94 29.22 6.52
C GLY A 243 -0.72 27.91 7.27
N ASN A 244 -1.44 27.67 8.37
CA ASN A 244 -1.34 26.43 9.13
C ASN A 244 -2.29 25.34 8.61
N PRO A 245 -2.06 24.05 8.93
CA PRO A 245 -3.02 22.99 8.69
C PRO A 245 -4.38 23.31 9.30
N ALA A 246 -5.45 23.06 8.53
CA ALA A 246 -6.83 23.32 8.96
C ALA A 246 -7.78 22.27 8.38
N GLU A 247 -8.90 22.06 9.04
CA GLU A 247 -10.04 21.34 8.48
C GLU A 247 -10.63 22.15 7.29
N TYR A 248 -11.44 21.47 6.46
CA TYR A 248 -12.07 22.14 5.32
C TYR A 248 -12.81 23.41 5.71
N SER A 249 -12.56 24.48 4.97
CA SER A 249 -13.31 25.74 5.04
C SER A 249 -13.20 26.47 3.70
N ASP A 250 -14.28 27.18 3.32
CA ASP A 250 -14.27 28.06 2.14
C ASP A 250 -13.26 29.23 2.26
N ALA A 251 -12.86 29.58 3.48
CA ALA A 251 -11.86 30.60 3.74
C ALA A 251 -10.42 30.11 3.55
N ASN A 252 -10.20 28.81 3.42
CA ASN A 252 -8.87 28.24 3.24
C ASN A 252 -8.26 28.64 1.90
N LYS A 253 -6.92 28.68 1.88
CA LYS A 253 -6.12 29.09 0.73
C LYS A 253 -5.25 27.93 0.27
N PRO A 254 -4.92 27.84 -1.04
CA PRO A 254 -3.94 26.89 -1.52
C PRO A 254 -2.62 26.99 -0.76
N LEU A 255 -2.07 25.83 -0.42
CA LEU A 255 -0.75 25.73 0.21
C LEU A 255 0.31 26.43 -0.66
N GLN A 256 1.16 27.22 -0.03
CA GLN A 256 2.41 27.70 -0.61
C GLN A 256 3.53 26.79 -0.11
N PRO A 257 3.93 25.76 -0.90
CA PRO A 257 4.88 24.77 -0.44
C PRO A 257 6.30 25.35 -0.35
N LYS A 258 7.14 24.77 0.50
CA LYS A 258 8.57 25.12 0.56
C LYS A 258 9.31 24.68 -0.72
N HIS A 259 8.86 23.58 -1.32
CA HIS A 259 9.40 23.01 -2.54
C HIS A 259 8.27 22.44 -3.40
N HIS A 260 8.42 22.49 -4.71
CA HIS A 260 7.62 21.75 -5.68
C HIS A 260 8.52 21.23 -6.78
N LEU A 261 8.14 20.11 -7.40
CA LEU A 261 8.95 19.50 -8.45
C LEU A 261 8.68 20.15 -9.80
N PRO A 262 9.71 20.59 -10.53
CA PRO A 262 9.56 20.95 -11.95
C PRO A 262 9.16 19.71 -12.74
N VAL A 263 8.20 19.84 -13.67
CA VAL A 263 7.69 18.74 -14.48
C VAL A 263 8.44 18.67 -15.80
N SER A 264 9.09 17.54 -16.07
CA SER A 264 9.86 17.35 -17.29
C SER A 264 8.97 16.99 -18.48
N ASN A 265 9.17 17.65 -19.61
CA ASN A 265 8.63 17.28 -20.92
C ASN A 265 9.75 16.74 -21.86
N ARG A 266 10.84 16.24 -21.28
CA ARG A 266 12.01 15.71 -22.02
C ARG A 266 11.78 14.26 -22.42
N GLU A 267 12.35 13.88 -23.56
CA GLU A 267 12.39 12.49 -24.01
C GLU A 267 13.35 11.68 -23.16
N LEU A 268 12.90 10.52 -22.65
CA LEU A 268 13.69 9.58 -21.88
C LEU A 268 14.49 8.64 -22.79
N LYS A 269 15.62 8.17 -22.29
CA LYS A 269 16.50 7.20 -22.96
C LYS A 269 16.79 6.03 -22.04
N ASP A 270 17.06 4.88 -22.64
CA ASP A 270 17.57 3.72 -21.92
C ASP A 270 18.89 4.09 -21.22
N GLY A 271 18.99 3.80 -19.94
CA GLY A 271 20.13 4.16 -19.09
C GLY A 271 20.01 5.52 -18.39
N ASP A 272 19.00 6.35 -18.65
CA ASP A 272 18.78 7.59 -17.89
C ASP A 272 18.57 7.30 -16.41
N PHE A 273 19.21 8.10 -15.54
CA PHE A 273 19.05 7.97 -14.10
C PHE A 273 17.59 8.18 -13.68
N ALA A 274 17.12 7.36 -12.76
CA ALA A 274 15.81 7.47 -12.17
C ALA A 274 15.88 7.25 -10.65
N MET A 275 15.27 8.12 -9.86
CA MET A 275 15.05 7.91 -8.43
C MET A 275 13.56 8.04 -8.10
N VAL A 276 13.10 7.19 -7.19
CA VAL A 276 11.73 7.20 -6.67
C VAL A 276 11.78 7.55 -5.20
N MET A 277 11.00 8.53 -4.76
CA MET A 277 10.88 8.89 -3.36
C MET A 277 9.42 8.78 -2.92
N GLY A 278 9.14 7.97 -1.89
CA GLY A 278 7.77 7.75 -1.46
C GLY A 278 7.65 7.08 -0.11
N PHE A 279 6.45 6.65 0.19
CA PHE A 279 6.09 6.01 1.46
C PHE A 279 5.74 4.53 1.23
N PRO A 280 6.73 3.66 0.95
CA PRO A 280 6.50 2.23 0.72
C PRO A 280 5.85 1.59 1.95
N GLY A 281 4.91 0.68 1.71
CA GLY A 281 4.11 0.02 2.74
C GLY A 281 4.94 -0.90 3.61
N THR A 282 5.14 -2.14 3.18
CA THR A 282 5.89 -3.16 3.94
C THR A 282 6.67 -4.08 3.02
N THR A 283 7.91 -4.42 3.43
CA THR A 283 8.72 -5.50 2.85
C THR A 283 9.15 -6.45 3.96
N ASP A 284 9.70 -7.60 3.61
CA ASP A 284 10.22 -8.60 4.54
C ASP A 284 11.50 -9.28 3.98
N HIS A 285 12.51 -8.44 3.70
CA HIS A 285 13.78 -8.89 3.13
C HIS A 285 14.54 -9.83 4.09
N PHE A 286 14.33 -9.65 5.40
CA PHE A 286 14.92 -10.49 6.44
C PHE A 286 14.15 -11.78 6.73
N LEU A 287 13.09 -12.09 5.94
CA LEU A 287 12.31 -13.31 6.06
C LEU A 287 13.20 -14.54 5.87
N THR A 288 13.07 -15.53 6.76
CA THR A 288 13.76 -16.78 6.66
C THR A 288 13.01 -17.78 5.76
N SER A 289 13.68 -18.88 5.40
CA SER A 289 13.06 -19.98 4.62
C SER A 289 11.79 -20.55 5.30
N TYR A 290 11.72 -20.53 6.63
CA TYR A 290 10.55 -20.98 7.38
C TYR A 290 9.34 -20.05 7.20
N GLY A 291 9.56 -18.74 7.23
CA GLY A 291 8.50 -17.77 6.98
C GLY A 291 8.09 -17.73 5.51
N LEU A 292 9.04 -17.92 4.60
CA LEU A 292 8.77 -18.01 3.17
C LEU A 292 7.87 -19.22 2.84
N GLU A 293 8.12 -20.38 3.45
CA GLU A 293 7.28 -21.58 3.31
C GLU A 293 5.83 -21.30 3.75
N GLU A 294 5.63 -20.67 4.90
CA GLU A 294 4.29 -20.28 5.39
C GLU A 294 3.61 -19.28 4.45
N THR A 295 4.35 -18.28 3.98
CA THR A 295 3.83 -17.27 3.04
C THR A 295 3.33 -17.91 1.75
N MET A 296 4.14 -18.80 1.16
CA MET A 296 3.83 -19.41 -0.13
C MET A 296 2.75 -20.48 -0.05
N ASP A 297 2.83 -21.36 0.95
CA ASP A 297 2.02 -22.58 1.01
C ASP A 297 0.70 -22.39 1.78
N ILE A 298 0.61 -21.36 2.63
CA ILE A 298 -0.59 -21.08 3.42
C ILE A 298 -1.16 -19.72 3.04
N THR A 299 -0.47 -18.63 3.37
CA THR A 299 -1.06 -17.27 3.30
C THR A 299 -1.46 -16.89 1.88
N ASN A 300 -0.54 -16.95 0.93
CA ASN A 300 -0.80 -16.56 -0.46
C ASN A 300 -1.78 -17.53 -1.14
N LYS A 301 -1.60 -18.84 -0.92
CA LYS A 301 -2.47 -19.85 -1.48
C LYS A 301 -3.92 -19.67 -1.03
N LEU A 302 -4.15 -19.60 0.27
CA LEU A 302 -5.51 -19.48 0.81
C LEU A 302 -6.15 -18.13 0.47
N ARG A 303 -5.38 -17.04 0.49
CA ARG A 303 -5.89 -15.73 0.05
C ARG A 303 -6.36 -15.76 -1.40
N TYR A 304 -5.58 -16.35 -2.28
CA TYR A 304 -5.97 -16.52 -3.69
C TYR A 304 -7.25 -17.35 -3.84
N GLU A 305 -7.32 -18.51 -3.18
CA GLU A 305 -8.47 -19.41 -3.26
C GLU A 305 -9.75 -18.78 -2.70
N ILE A 306 -9.70 -18.21 -1.50
CA ILE A 306 -10.84 -17.59 -0.82
C ILE A 306 -11.35 -16.37 -1.61
N ARG A 307 -10.43 -15.48 -2.01
CA ARG A 307 -10.84 -14.28 -2.77
C ARG A 307 -11.38 -14.59 -4.16
N THR A 308 -11.00 -15.72 -4.76
CA THR A 308 -11.59 -16.19 -6.03
C THR A 308 -13.12 -16.31 -5.91
N VAL A 309 -13.63 -16.81 -4.77
CA VAL A 309 -15.06 -16.92 -4.52
C VAL A 309 -15.74 -15.55 -4.55
N LYS A 310 -15.20 -14.58 -3.78
CA LYS A 310 -15.74 -13.20 -3.70
C LYS A 310 -15.69 -12.48 -5.05
N ILE A 311 -14.55 -12.54 -5.75
CA ILE A 311 -14.33 -11.85 -7.02
C ILE A 311 -15.29 -12.29 -8.09
N ASN A 312 -15.56 -13.60 -8.21
CA ASN A 312 -16.50 -14.12 -9.21
C ASN A 312 -17.91 -13.56 -9.00
N ILE A 313 -18.38 -13.51 -7.75
CA ILE A 313 -19.69 -12.94 -7.42
C ILE A 313 -19.72 -11.44 -7.72
N LEU A 314 -18.70 -10.70 -7.31
CA LEU A 314 -18.65 -9.26 -7.56
C LEU A 314 -18.63 -8.92 -9.04
N ARG A 315 -17.90 -9.68 -9.87
CA ARG A 315 -17.91 -9.53 -11.34
C ARG A 315 -19.30 -9.70 -11.92
N GLU A 316 -20.03 -10.74 -11.53
CA GLU A 316 -21.39 -10.99 -11.97
C GLU A 316 -22.33 -9.83 -11.59
N GLU A 317 -22.32 -9.43 -10.32
CA GLU A 317 -23.20 -8.36 -9.80
C GLU A 317 -22.89 -6.99 -10.43
N MET A 318 -21.61 -6.65 -10.58
CA MET A 318 -21.18 -5.41 -11.20
C MET A 318 -21.49 -5.35 -12.70
N SER A 319 -21.47 -6.50 -13.41
CA SER A 319 -21.86 -6.56 -14.82
C SER A 319 -23.37 -6.43 -15.02
N ALA A 320 -24.15 -6.86 -14.05
CA ALA A 320 -25.62 -6.83 -14.11
C ALA A 320 -26.23 -5.46 -13.76
N SER A 321 -25.52 -4.59 -13.01
CA SER A 321 -26.04 -3.33 -12.50
C SER A 321 -24.99 -2.23 -12.45
N GLN A 322 -25.25 -1.09 -13.13
CA GLN A 322 -24.39 0.09 -13.09
C GLN A 322 -24.31 0.69 -11.67
N GLU A 323 -25.40 0.69 -10.92
CA GLU A 323 -25.40 1.14 -9.53
C GLU A 323 -24.48 0.27 -8.67
N THR A 324 -24.59 -1.07 -8.79
CA THR A 324 -23.71 -2.00 -8.09
C THR A 324 -22.25 -1.82 -8.53
N LYS A 325 -22.00 -1.59 -9.82
CA LYS A 325 -20.66 -1.33 -10.34
C LYS A 325 -20.02 -0.10 -9.67
N ILE A 326 -20.75 1.00 -9.53
CA ILE A 326 -20.25 2.21 -8.84
C ILE A 326 -19.97 1.90 -7.36
N LYS A 327 -20.90 1.28 -6.66
CA LYS A 327 -20.79 0.98 -5.23
C LYS A 327 -19.60 0.05 -4.89
N TYR A 328 -19.34 -0.93 -5.75
CA TYR A 328 -18.35 -1.98 -5.47
C TYR A 328 -17.02 -1.80 -6.19
N ALA A 329 -16.87 -0.78 -7.02
CA ALA A 329 -15.68 -0.56 -7.85
C ALA A 329 -14.36 -0.56 -7.03
N SER A 330 -14.30 0.21 -5.95
CA SER A 330 -13.12 0.29 -5.08
C SER A 330 -12.89 -1.02 -4.29
N LYS A 331 -13.96 -1.61 -3.77
CA LYS A 331 -13.91 -2.88 -3.02
C LYS A 331 -13.43 -4.03 -3.90
N TYR A 332 -13.94 -4.10 -5.13
CA TYR A 332 -13.50 -5.06 -6.13
C TYR A 332 -12.03 -4.86 -6.49
N ALA A 333 -11.63 -3.63 -6.79
CA ALA A 333 -10.25 -3.31 -7.15
C ALA A 333 -9.25 -3.72 -6.06
N SER A 334 -9.56 -3.43 -4.79
CA SER A 334 -8.72 -3.84 -3.66
C SER A 334 -8.67 -5.37 -3.50
N CYS A 335 -9.82 -6.05 -3.66
CA CYS A 335 -9.87 -7.51 -3.53
C CYS A 335 -9.07 -8.19 -4.64
N SER A 336 -9.26 -7.78 -5.90
CA SER A 336 -8.62 -8.38 -7.08
C SER A 336 -7.12 -8.12 -7.13
N ASN A 337 -6.67 -6.94 -6.67
CA ASN A 337 -5.25 -6.62 -6.61
C ASN A 337 -4.47 -7.64 -5.75
N TYR A 338 -4.89 -7.85 -4.49
CA TYR A 338 -4.24 -8.82 -3.60
C TYR A 338 -4.47 -10.28 -4.01
N TRP A 339 -5.57 -10.58 -4.69
CA TRP A 339 -5.83 -11.89 -5.28
C TRP A 339 -4.79 -12.24 -6.34
N LYS A 340 -4.56 -11.34 -7.30
CA LYS A 340 -3.57 -11.50 -8.36
C LYS A 340 -2.16 -11.49 -7.78
N TYR A 341 -1.86 -10.52 -6.90
CA TYR A 341 -0.59 -10.40 -6.19
C TYR A 341 -0.16 -11.72 -5.55
N SER A 342 -1.03 -12.35 -4.74
CA SER A 342 -0.68 -13.58 -4.00
C SER A 342 -0.31 -14.75 -4.92
N ASN A 343 -0.99 -14.88 -6.06
CA ASN A 343 -0.70 -15.93 -7.05
C ASN A 343 0.60 -15.65 -7.80
N GLU A 344 0.78 -14.42 -8.28
CA GLU A 344 1.96 -14.05 -9.09
C GLU A 344 3.22 -13.96 -8.22
N GLN A 345 3.13 -13.49 -6.96
CA GLN A 345 4.25 -13.51 -6.02
C GLN A 345 4.79 -14.95 -5.83
N ASN A 346 3.90 -15.93 -5.62
CA ASN A 346 4.33 -17.32 -5.49
C ASN A 346 5.06 -17.83 -6.74
N LYS A 347 4.65 -17.38 -7.94
CA LYS A 347 5.35 -17.72 -9.18
C LYS A 347 6.72 -17.05 -9.26
N ALA A 348 6.80 -15.75 -8.96
CA ALA A 348 8.05 -14.99 -8.99
C ALA A 348 9.08 -15.59 -8.01
N LEU A 349 8.70 -15.85 -6.75
CA LEU A 349 9.55 -16.47 -5.73
C LEU A 349 10.07 -17.86 -6.14
N LYS A 350 9.23 -18.66 -6.82
CA LYS A 350 9.66 -19.96 -7.36
C LYS A 350 10.66 -19.81 -8.50
N ASN A 351 10.41 -18.87 -9.42
CA ASN A 351 11.26 -18.64 -10.58
C ASN A 351 12.67 -18.18 -10.18
N LEU A 352 12.78 -17.33 -9.15
CA LEU A 352 14.04 -16.86 -8.58
C LEU A 352 14.73 -17.88 -7.67
N ASN A 353 14.09 -19.02 -7.36
CA ASN A 353 14.58 -19.96 -6.35
C ASN A 353 14.87 -19.29 -4.99
N THR A 354 14.03 -18.33 -4.59
CA THR A 354 14.20 -17.56 -3.33
C THR A 354 14.34 -18.47 -2.11
N MET A 355 13.65 -19.62 -2.09
CA MET A 355 13.80 -20.62 -1.03
C MET A 355 15.26 -21.11 -0.91
N GLY A 356 15.94 -21.34 -2.03
CA GLY A 356 17.35 -21.70 -2.07
C GLY A 356 18.26 -20.58 -1.56
N VAL A 357 18.00 -19.35 -1.95
CA VAL A 357 18.73 -18.14 -1.52
C VAL A 357 18.61 -17.97 0.00
N LYS A 358 17.40 -18.02 0.57
CA LYS A 358 17.16 -17.91 2.02
C LYS A 358 17.87 -19.04 2.81
N LYS A 359 17.82 -20.29 2.35
CA LYS A 359 18.52 -21.41 2.98
C LYS A 359 20.05 -21.24 2.96
N GLU A 360 20.60 -20.69 1.89
CA GLU A 360 22.04 -20.41 1.81
C GLU A 360 22.44 -19.27 2.77
N THR A 361 21.65 -18.20 2.85
CA THR A 361 21.83 -17.12 3.85
C THR A 361 21.82 -17.67 5.28
N GLU A 362 20.87 -18.55 5.60
CA GLU A 362 20.80 -19.22 6.90
C GLU A 362 22.00 -20.12 7.17
N ARG A 363 22.52 -20.80 6.14
CA ARG A 363 23.72 -21.64 6.26
C ARG A 363 24.94 -20.80 6.62
N ILE A 364 25.12 -19.66 5.96
CA ILE A 364 26.21 -18.70 6.21
C ILE A 364 26.07 -18.15 7.63
N TYR A 365 24.87 -17.71 7.99
CA TYR A 365 24.57 -17.20 9.33
C TYR A 365 24.93 -18.23 10.43
N LYS A 366 24.54 -19.50 10.28
CA LYS A 366 24.87 -20.57 11.24
C LYS A 366 26.39 -20.71 11.46
N ILE A 367 27.17 -20.63 10.39
CA ILE A 367 28.64 -20.73 10.48
C ILE A 367 29.21 -19.52 11.24
N TRP A 368 28.74 -18.31 10.92
CA TRP A 368 29.15 -17.08 11.57
C TRP A 368 28.77 -17.06 13.06
N ALA A 369 27.56 -17.47 13.40
CA ALA A 369 27.03 -17.45 14.76
C ALA A 369 27.77 -18.36 15.75
N GLN A 370 28.45 -19.44 15.27
CA GLN A 370 29.22 -20.37 16.11
C GLN A 370 30.33 -19.71 16.93
N SER A 371 30.84 -18.55 16.48
CA SER A 371 31.93 -17.82 17.13
C SER A 371 31.48 -16.54 17.82
N LYS A 372 30.17 -16.36 17.96
CA LYS A 372 29.55 -15.13 18.47
C LYS A 372 28.80 -15.39 19.79
N ASP A 373 28.15 -14.34 20.29
CA ASP A 373 27.27 -14.43 21.45
C ASP A 373 26.20 -15.56 21.24
N PRO A 374 25.91 -16.38 22.25
CA PRO A 374 24.93 -17.47 22.16
C PRO A 374 23.57 -17.06 21.59
N LYS A 375 23.11 -15.82 21.80
CA LYS A 375 21.85 -15.30 21.26
C LYS A 375 21.74 -15.43 19.74
N TYR A 376 22.87 -15.36 19.01
CA TYR A 376 22.88 -15.54 17.56
C TYR A 376 22.75 -17.02 17.14
N ALA A 377 23.36 -17.91 17.89
CA ALA A 377 23.24 -19.34 17.64
C ALA A 377 21.81 -19.86 17.91
N GLU A 378 21.11 -19.24 18.87
CA GLU A 378 19.72 -19.57 19.21
C GLU A 378 18.69 -18.99 18.23
N ALA A 379 19.02 -17.98 17.43
CA ALA A 379 18.05 -17.24 16.61
C ALA A 379 17.29 -18.16 15.63
N LEU A 380 17.99 -18.89 14.77
CA LEU A 380 17.34 -19.78 13.80
C LEU A 380 16.57 -20.96 14.44
N PRO A 381 17.04 -21.62 15.51
CA PRO A 381 16.24 -22.57 16.28
C PRO A 381 14.92 -21.97 16.81
N LEU A 382 14.95 -20.75 17.37
CA LEU A 382 13.76 -20.06 17.84
C LEU A 382 12.78 -19.75 16.70
N ILE A 383 13.28 -19.28 15.56
CA ILE A 383 12.47 -19.00 14.36
C ILE A 383 11.82 -20.29 13.87
N LYS A 384 12.61 -21.36 13.68
CA LYS A 384 12.10 -22.65 13.25
C LYS A 384 11.00 -23.17 14.17
N LYS A 385 11.23 -23.13 15.49
CA LYS A 385 10.23 -23.55 16.49
C LYS A 385 8.97 -22.70 16.42
N GLY A 386 9.11 -21.38 16.33
CA GLY A 386 7.98 -20.45 16.26
C GLY A 386 7.06 -20.71 15.06
N TYR A 387 7.63 -20.91 13.86
CA TYR A 387 6.84 -21.28 12.67
C TYR A 387 6.24 -22.69 12.78
N ALA A 388 6.98 -23.68 13.28
CA ALA A 388 6.47 -25.03 13.45
C ALA A 388 5.30 -25.12 14.42
N ASP A 389 5.36 -24.39 15.53
CA ASP A 389 4.32 -24.40 16.56
C ASP A 389 3.05 -23.62 16.14
N ARG A 390 3.14 -22.66 15.22
CA ARG A 390 1.96 -21.91 14.72
C ARG A 390 1.32 -22.52 13.47
N ALA A 391 2.08 -23.28 12.69
CA ALA A 391 1.63 -23.87 11.43
C ALA A 391 0.29 -24.63 11.50
N PRO A 392 -0.02 -25.41 12.56
CA PRO A 392 -1.30 -26.09 12.68
C PRO A 392 -2.53 -25.17 12.71
N TYR A 393 -2.34 -23.91 13.11
CA TYR A 393 -3.42 -22.95 13.32
C TYR A 393 -3.54 -21.92 12.18
N GLU A 394 -2.49 -21.70 11.40
CA GLU A 394 -2.38 -20.59 10.44
C GLU A 394 -3.39 -20.71 9.31
N ALA A 395 -3.68 -21.93 8.84
CA ALA A 395 -4.72 -22.14 7.84
C ALA A 395 -6.12 -21.76 8.39
N ALA A 396 -6.45 -22.17 9.61
CA ALA A 396 -7.73 -21.83 10.25
C ALA A 396 -7.84 -20.30 10.48
N ILE A 397 -6.76 -19.66 10.94
CA ILE A 397 -6.68 -18.20 11.08
C ILE A 397 -6.96 -17.50 9.75
N SER A 398 -6.36 -17.99 8.64
CA SER A 398 -6.58 -17.46 7.30
C SER A 398 -8.04 -17.63 6.84
N TYR A 399 -8.65 -18.79 7.03
CA TYR A 399 -10.08 -19.01 6.70
C TYR A 399 -11.01 -18.09 7.50
N LEU A 400 -10.76 -17.92 8.78
CA LEU A 400 -11.58 -17.05 9.65
C LEU A 400 -11.41 -15.58 9.26
N ALA A 401 -10.17 -15.14 9.03
CA ALA A 401 -9.88 -13.76 8.65
C ALA A 401 -10.41 -13.42 7.25
N GLU A 402 -9.93 -14.11 6.21
CA GLU A 402 -10.25 -13.80 4.81
C GLU A 402 -11.68 -14.27 4.44
N GLY A 403 -12.15 -15.40 4.96
CA GLY A 403 -13.43 -15.98 4.60
C GLY A 403 -14.63 -15.42 5.37
N LEU A 404 -14.45 -15.07 6.64
CA LEU A 404 -15.58 -14.63 7.48
C LEU A 404 -15.49 -13.16 7.95
N LEU A 405 -14.29 -12.66 8.31
CA LEU A 405 -14.18 -11.32 8.88
C LEU A 405 -13.98 -10.23 7.83
N THR A 406 -13.31 -10.53 6.72
CA THR A 406 -13.04 -9.57 5.63
C THR A 406 -13.70 -9.96 4.31
N GLY A 407 -14.13 -11.22 4.16
CA GLY A 407 -14.87 -11.69 2.98
C GLY A 407 -16.21 -10.99 2.87
N PRO A 408 -17.21 -11.32 3.71
CA PRO A 408 -18.44 -10.56 3.85
C PRO A 408 -18.19 -9.34 4.74
N GLU A 409 -18.73 -8.18 4.37
CA GLU A 409 -18.48 -6.92 5.09
C GLU A 409 -19.36 -6.77 6.32
N MET A 410 -20.60 -7.23 6.24
CA MET A 410 -21.62 -7.01 7.26
C MET A 410 -21.32 -7.72 8.59
N LEU A 411 -20.65 -8.88 8.60
CA LEU A 411 -20.35 -9.59 9.84
C LEU A 411 -19.51 -8.74 10.80
N LEU A 412 -18.39 -8.23 10.32
CA LEU A 412 -17.50 -7.38 11.13
C LEU A 412 -18.15 -6.02 11.41
N GLN A 413 -18.89 -5.48 10.46
CA GLN A 413 -19.57 -4.19 10.63
C GLN A 413 -20.68 -4.25 11.69
N ALA A 414 -21.45 -5.33 11.74
CA ALA A 414 -22.46 -5.53 12.79
C ALA A 414 -21.82 -5.59 14.20
N VAL A 415 -20.65 -6.21 14.31
CA VAL A 415 -19.88 -6.21 15.58
C VAL A 415 -19.43 -4.80 15.94
N ARG A 416 -18.92 -4.03 14.98
CA ARG A 416 -18.50 -2.63 15.21
C ARG A 416 -19.67 -1.74 15.63
N PHE A 417 -20.81 -1.84 14.94
CA PHE A 417 -22.01 -1.10 15.30
C PHE A 417 -22.45 -1.43 16.72
N TYR A 418 -22.55 -2.73 17.03
CA TYR A 418 -22.97 -3.15 18.36
C TYR A 418 -22.07 -2.56 19.47
N HIS A 419 -20.75 -2.71 19.36
CA HIS A 419 -19.83 -2.25 20.41
C HIS A 419 -19.79 -0.72 20.55
N ASN A 420 -19.92 0.04 19.47
CA ASN A 420 -20.00 1.50 19.57
C ASN A 420 -21.32 1.95 20.21
N ILE A 421 -22.45 1.31 19.87
CA ILE A 421 -23.75 1.59 20.51
C ILE A 421 -23.70 1.16 21.99
N GLU A 422 -23.09 0.04 22.31
CA GLU A 422 -22.87 -0.43 23.68
C GLU A 422 -22.04 0.59 24.47
N ALA A 423 -20.92 1.08 23.91
CA ALA A 423 -20.09 2.11 24.54
C ALA A 423 -20.87 3.40 24.81
N ALA A 424 -21.71 3.86 23.87
CA ALA A 424 -22.57 5.02 24.06
C ALA A 424 -23.59 4.85 25.21
N ASN A 425 -23.93 3.61 25.59
CA ASN A 425 -24.82 3.31 26.68
C ASN A 425 -24.09 2.92 27.98
N ASP A 426 -22.76 2.91 27.99
CA ASP A 426 -21.96 2.61 29.20
C ASP A 426 -21.81 3.89 30.03
N PRO A 427 -22.14 3.86 31.34
CA PRO A 427 -22.01 5.01 32.24
C PRO A 427 -20.60 5.63 32.27
N ARG A 428 -19.57 4.88 31.97
CA ARG A 428 -18.17 5.36 31.90
C ARG A 428 -17.93 6.40 30.80
N TYR A 429 -18.76 6.43 29.76
CA TYR A 429 -18.68 7.33 28.62
C TYR A 429 -19.87 8.28 28.51
N ALA A 430 -20.58 8.51 29.63
CA ALA A 430 -21.80 9.32 29.62
C ALA A 430 -21.60 10.75 29.13
N ASP A 431 -20.44 11.33 29.41
CA ASP A 431 -20.00 12.66 28.97
C ASP A 431 -19.71 12.75 27.46
N ARG A 432 -19.41 11.61 26.82
CA ARG A 432 -19.11 11.50 25.38
C ARG A 432 -20.20 10.78 24.59
N ARG A 433 -21.34 10.50 25.22
CA ARG A 433 -22.40 9.70 24.61
C ARG A 433 -22.85 10.26 23.25
N ASP A 434 -23.11 11.56 23.19
CA ASP A 434 -23.63 12.18 21.98
C ASP A 434 -22.58 12.21 20.86
N GLU A 435 -21.29 12.41 21.17
CA GLU A 435 -20.18 12.29 20.25
C GLU A 435 -20.09 10.85 19.66
N ILE A 436 -20.20 9.83 20.52
CA ILE A 436 -20.15 8.44 20.08
C ILE A 436 -21.35 8.12 19.17
N ILE A 437 -22.55 8.57 19.52
CA ILE A 437 -23.77 8.33 18.71
C ILE A 437 -23.66 9.03 17.36
N GLU A 438 -23.14 10.28 17.31
CA GLU A 438 -22.89 10.96 16.05
C GLU A 438 -21.85 10.21 15.20
N GLY A 439 -20.78 9.70 15.82
CA GLY A 439 -19.77 8.86 15.16
C GLY A 439 -20.36 7.56 14.59
N VAL A 440 -21.27 6.91 15.33
CA VAL A 440 -22.01 5.73 14.85
C VAL A 440 -22.88 6.07 13.64
N GLY A 441 -23.54 7.23 13.66
CA GLY A 441 -24.36 7.72 12.54
C GLY A 441 -23.50 7.92 11.27
N LYS A 442 -22.38 8.63 11.39
CA LYS A 442 -21.43 8.85 10.29
C LYS A 442 -20.89 7.53 9.74
N MET A 443 -20.47 6.61 10.60
CA MET A 443 -20.00 5.27 10.22
C MET A 443 -21.07 4.50 9.43
N ALA A 444 -22.34 4.62 9.85
CA ALA A 444 -23.45 3.97 9.15
C ALA A 444 -23.71 4.61 7.78
N ASP A 445 -23.71 5.94 7.69
CA ASP A 445 -23.89 6.67 6.43
C ASP A 445 -22.81 6.29 5.40
N GLU A 446 -21.56 6.24 5.83
CA GLU A 446 -20.43 5.79 4.98
C GLU A 446 -20.58 4.34 4.54
N PHE A 447 -20.87 3.43 5.47
CA PHE A 447 -20.97 2.01 5.15
C PHE A 447 -22.12 1.70 4.19
N TYR A 448 -23.34 2.21 4.47
CA TYR A 448 -24.52 1.90 3.64
C TYR A 448 -24.55 2.66 2.32
N LYS A 449 -23.75 3.71 2.14
CA LYS A 449 -23.61 4.41 0.86
C LYS A 449 -23.16 3.48 -0.26
N ASP A 450 -22.14 2.66 0.03
CA ASP A 450 -21.51 1.72 -0.91
C ASP A 450 -21.90 0.26 -0.64
N TYR A 451 -23.13 0.06 -0.18
CA TYR A 451 -23.66 -1.24 0.23
C TYR A 451 -24.80 -1.68 -0.66
N ASN A 452 -24.81 -2.95 -1.05
CA ASN A 452 -25.92 -3.63 -1.70
C ASN A 452 -26.22 -4.93 -0.94
N MET A 453 -27.40 -5.00 -0.32
CA MET A 453 -27.77 -6.12 0.54
C MET A 453 -27.80 -7.46 -0.19
N GLU A 454 -28.28 -7.51 -1.43
CA GLU A 454 -28.39 -8.76 -2.19
C GLU A 454 -27.00 -9.28 -2.61
N THR A 455 -26.13 -8.38 -3.05
CA THR A 455 -24.71 -8.72 -3.32
C THR A 455 -24.03 -9.25 -2.07
N GLU A 456 -24.19 -8.56 -0.91
CA GLU A 456 -23.59 -8.96 0.36
C GLU A 456 -24.10 -10.33 0.82
N LYS A 457 -25.41 -10.61 0.68
CA LYS A 457 -26.00 -11.93 1.00
C LYS A 457 -25.37 -13.04 0.16
N ARG A 458 -25.19 -12.80 -1.14
CA ARG A 458 -24.54 -13.77 -2.04
C ARG A 458 -23.10 -14.05 -1.62
N VAL A 459 -22.32 -12.98 -1.37
CA VAL A 459 -20.93 -13.10 -0.92
C VAL A 459 -20.87 -13.85 0.41
N MET A 460 -21.68 -13.44 1.40
CA MET A 460 -21.69 -14.06 2.73
C MET A 460 -22.05 -15.55 2.66
N ALA A 461 -23.06 -15.93 1.92
CA ALA A 461 -23.49 -17.33 1.80
C ALA A 461 -22.38 -18.19 1.15
N ALA A 462 -21.79 -17.71 0.06
CA ALA A 462 -20.74 -18.44 -0.63
C ALA A 462 -19.44 -18.55 0.21
N MET A 463 -19.08 -17.49 0.95
CA MET A 463 -17.92 -17.51 1.83
C MET A 463 -18.12 -18.45 3.02
N MET A 464 -19.31 -18.45 3.65
CA MET A 464 -19.64 -19.37 4.74
C MET A 464 -19.60 -20.83 4.26
N GLU A 465 -20.16 -21.10 3.07
CA GLU A 465 -20.13 -22.42 2.45
C GLU A 465 -18.70 -22.87 2.15
N TYR A 466 -17.87 -21.96 1.60
CA TYR A 466 -16.48 -22.25 1.28
C TYR A 466 -15.68 -22.58 2.55
N VAL A 467 -15.78 -21.74 3.57
CA VAL A 467 -15.11 -21.98 4.87
C VAL A 467 -15.57 -23.30 5.48
N TYR A 468 -16.88 -23.57 5.49
CA TYR A 468 -17.42 -24.81 6.06
C TYR A 468 -16.89 -26.06 5.36
N LYS A 469 -16.68 -26.01 4.05
CA LYS A 469 -16.19 -27.16 3.26
C LYS A 469 -14.67 -27.40 3.38
N HIS A 470 -13.89 -26.36 3.66
CA HIS A 470 -12.42 -26.45 3.53
C HIS A 470 -11.66 -26.27 4.83
N MET A 471 -12.25 -25.64 5.85
CA MET A 471 -11.58 -25.47 7.15
C MET A 471 -11.77 -26.72 8.02
N ASP A 472 -10.73 -27.06 8.80
CA ASP A 472 -10.82 -28.18 9.76
C ASP A 472 -11.94 -27.95 10.78
N MET A 473 -12.79 -28.97 10.98
CA MET A 473 -13.95 -28.92 11.85
C MET A 473 -13.63 -28.60 13.31
N GLN A 474 -12.43 -28.93 13.80
CA GLN A 474 -12.01 -28.59 15.18
C GLN A 474 -11.93 -27.05 15.42
N TYR A 475 -11.67 -26.29 14.36
CA TYR A 475 -11.59 -24.83 14.40
C TYR A 475 -12.86 -24.14 13.89
N MET A 476 -13.89 -24.91 13.50
CA MET A 476 -15.11 -24.37 12.92
C MET A 476 -15.90 -23.51 13.95
N PRO A 477 -16.35 -22.29 13.61
CA PRO A 477 -17.26 -21.54 14.45
C PRO A 477 -18.57 -22.28 14.66
N GLN A 478 -19.05 -22.32 15.90
CA GLN A 478 -20.25 -23.10 16.26
C GLN A 478 -21.49 -22.69 15.44
N PHE A 479 -21.63 -21.40 15.12
CA PHE A 479 -22.77 -20.91 14.34
C PHE A 479 -22.85 -21.51 12.92
N LEU A 480 -21.70 -21.82 12.28
CA LEU A 480 -21.69 -22.50 10.97
C LEU A 480 -22.11 -23.98 11.10
N VAL A 481 -21.66 -24.66 12.17
CA VAL A 481 -22.10 -26.04 12.46
C VAL A 481 -23.61 -26.10 12.70
N ASP A 482 -24.14 -25.14 13.45
CA ASP A 482 -25.58 -25.03 13.72
C ASP A 482 -26.36 -24.66 12.46
N ALA A 483 -25.81 -23.81 11.61
CA ALA A 483 -26.39 -23.45 10.32
C ALA A 483 -26.50 -24.67 9.39
N ASP A 484 -25.41 -25.41 9.23
CA ASP A 484 -25.41 -26.64 8.41
C ASP A 484 -26.49 -27.61 8.87
N ARG A 485 -26.52 -27.90 10.19
CA ARG A 485 -27.48 -28.82 10.78
C ARG A 485 -28.94 -28.36 10.55
N LYS A 486 -29.21 -27.06 10.81
CA LYS A 486 -30.58 -26.51 10.74
C LYS A 486 -31.06 -26.33 9.31
N TYR A 487 -30.20 -25.89 8.41
CA TYR A 487 -30.55 -25.56 7.02
C TYR A 487 -30.08 -26.63 6.01
N LYS A 488 -29.54 -27.78 6.49
CA LYS A 488 -29.09 -28.91 5.68
C LYS A 488 -28.10 -28.52 4.58
N GLY A 489 -27.08 -27.75 4.96
CA GLY A 489 -26.04 -27.24 4.05
C GLY A 489 -26.46 -26.07 3.16
N ASN A 490 -27.70 -25.57 3.28
CA ASN A 490 -28.15 -24.42 2.49
C ASN A 490 -27.79 -23.10 3.18
N PHE A 491 -26.60 -22.62 2.95
CA PHE A 491 -26.09 -21.36 3.54
C PHE A 491 -26.81 -20.13 2.96
N THR A 492 -27.31 -20.16 1.73
CA THR A 492 -28.13 -19.07 1.19
C THR A 492 -29.37 -18.84 2.05
N LYS A 493 -30.10 -19.93 2.35
CA LYS A 493 -31.30 -19.84 3.21
C LYS A 493 -30.96 -19.40 4.62
N TYR A 494 -29.82 -19.81 5.15
CA TYR A 494 -29.34 -19.35 6.45
C TYR A 494 -29.09 -17.85 6.46
N VAL A 495 -28.37 -17.33 5.45
CA VAL A 495 -28.06 -15.91 5.33
C VAL A 495 -29.33 -15.08 5.14
N ASP A 496 -30.29 -15.54 4.30
CA ASP A 496 -31.59 -14.90 4.17
C ASP A 496 -32.31 -14.77 5.52
N ASP A 497 -32.26 -15.82 6.36
CA ASP A 497 -32.85 -15.80 7.69
C ASP A 497 -32.12 -14.78 8.61
N LEU A 498 -30.80 -14.67 8.55
CA LEU A 498 -30.04 -13.68 9.30
C LEU A 498 -30.45 -12.24 8.93
N PHE A 499 -30.45 -11.92 7.64
CA PHE A 499 -30.77 -10.58 7.14
C PHE A 499 -32.21 -10.18 7.39
N SER A 500 -33.15 -11.12 7.27
CA SER A 500 -34.59 -10.84 7.50
C SER A 500 -34.92 -10.44 8.96
N LYS A 501 -34.05 -10.75 9.91
CA LYS A 501 -34.28 -10.56 11.34
C LYS A 501 -33.35 -9.53 11.99
N SER A 502 -32.33 -9.06 11.27
CA SER A 502 -31.32 -8.16 11.82
C SER A 502 -31.70 -6.69 11.67
N ALA A 503 -31.43 -5.95 12.73
CA ALA A 503 -31.52 -4.49 12.71
C ALA A 503 -30.38 -3.84 11.90
N PHE A 504 -29.30 -4.57 11.61
CA PHE A 504 -28.16 -4.12 10.83
C PHE A 504 -28.25 -4.43 9.34
N ALA A 505 -29.33 -5.06 8.86
CA ALA A 505 -29.43 -5.52 7.47
C ALA A 505 -29.43 -4.39 6.44
N THR A 506 -30.09 -3.26 6.75
CA THR A 506 -30.25 -2.09 5.85
C THR A 506 -30.09 -0.78 6.63
N LYS A 507 -29.80 0.32 5.91
CA LYS A 507 -29.78 1.67 6.52
C LYS A 507 -31.11 2.01 7.19
N GLU A 508 -32.23 1.69 6.55
CA GLU A 508 -33.57 1.95 7.09
C GLU A 508 -33.81 1.21 8.42
N SER A 509 -33.48 -0.08 8.48
CA SER A 509 -33.62 -0.87 9.71
C SER A 509 -32.67 -0.37 10.82
N PHE A 510 -31.46 0.04 10.44
CA PHE A 510 -30.47 0.64 11.33
C PHE A 510 -30.97 1.97 11.92
N ASP A 511 -31.42 2.90 11.08
CA ASP A 511 -31.91 4.21 11.53
C ASP A 511 -33.14 4.09 12.45
N LYS A 512 -34.05 3.18 12.09
CA LYS A 512 -35.20 2.86 12.96
C LYS A 512 -34.76 2.34 14.32
N MET A 513 -33.76 1.47 14.36
CA MET A 513 -33.21 0.93 15.60
C MET A 513 -32.53 2.03 16.42
N MET A 514 -31.79 2.96 15.76
CA MET A 514 -31.07 4.05 16.43
C MET A 514 -31.98 5.10 17.06
N GLN A 515 -33.25 5.22 16.65
CA GLN A 515 -34.24 6.09 17.34
C GLN A 515 -34.49 5.68 18.80
N LYS A 516 -34.42 4.38 19.08
CA LYS A 516 -34.60 3.82 20.46
C LYS A 516 -33.81 2.52 20.58
N PRO A 517 -32.48 2.59 20.78
CA PRO A 517 -31.65 1.39 20.89
C PRO A 517 -32.05 0.54 22.09
N ASP A 518 -32.30 -0.74 21.85
CA ASP A 518 -32.56 -1.75 22.89
C ASP A 518 -31.38 -2.73 22.94
N MET A 519 -30.43 -2.52 23.85
CA MET A 519 -29.24 -3.34 23.98
C MET A 519 -29.53 -4.83 24.21
N LYS A 520 -30.65 -5.17 24.90
CA LYS A 520 -31.03 -6.57 25.12
C LYS A 520 -31.47 -7.26 23.82
N LYS A 521 -32.05 -6.51 22.87
CA LYS A 521 -32.42 -7.02 21.56
C LYS A 521 -31.17 -7.07 20.66
N LEU A 522 -30.36 -6.00 20.66
CA LEU A 522 -29.14 -5.94 19.82
C LEU A 522 -28.13 -7.02 20.21
N ALA A 523 -27.99 -7.36 21.48
CA ALA A 523 -27.15 -8.49 21.93
C ALA A 523 -27.62 -9.86 21.37
N LYS A 524 -28.83 -9.93 20.80
CA LYS A 524 -29.40 -11.13 20.18
C LYS A 524 -29.58 -10.97 18.66
N ASP A 525 -29.10 -9.86 18.10
CA ASP A 525 -29.17 -9.64 16.65
C ASP A 525 -28.41 -10.75 15.90
N PRO A 526 -29.02 -11.39 14.90
CA PRO A 526 -28.41 -12.56 14.27
C PRO A 526 -27.14 -12.27 13.47
N LEU A 527 -27.01 -11.10 12.82
CA LEU A 527 -25.79 -10.71 12.13
C LEU A 527 -24.66 -10.37 13.14
N TYR A 528 -25.00 -9.68 14.24
CA TYR A 528 -24.06 -9.46 15.33
C TYR A 528 -23.55 -10.77 15.93
N LEU A 529 -24.46 -11.72 16.23
CA LEU A 529 -24.07 -13.01 16.83
C LEU A 529 -23.19 -13.84 15.91
N ALA A 530 -23.48 -13.86 14.61
CA ALA A 530 -22.63 -14.53 13.62
C ALA A 530 -21.25 -13.88 13.50
N GLY A 531 -21.21 -12.55 13.40
CA GLY A 531 -19.93 -11.80 13.35
C GLY A 531 -19.12 -11.96 14.64
N LYS A 532 -19.76 -11.86 15.81
CA LYS A 532 -19.15 -12.12 17.10
C LYS A 532 -18.57 -13.54 17.17
N GLY A 533 -19.35 -14.55 16.77
CA GLY A 533 -18.89 -15.95 16.78
C GLY A 533 -17.66 -16.18 15.85
N ALA A 534 -17.62 -15.50 14.70
CA ALA A 534 -16.45 -15.55 13.82
C ALA A 534 -15.23 -14.87 14.48
N TYR A 535 -15.40 -13.68 15.06
CA TYR A 535 -14.34 -12.92 15.71
C TYR A 535 -13.79 -13.60 16.97
N GLU A 536 -14.66 -14.13 17.83
CA GLU A 536 -14.27 -14.89 19.02
C GLU A 536 -13.48 -16.14 18.61
N LYS A 537 -13.97 -16.90 17.63
CA LYS A 537 -13.27 -18.09 17.15
C LYS A 537 -11.90 -17.78 16.55
N TYR A 538 -11.78 -16.67 15.82
CA TYR A 538 -10.50 -16.19 15.32
C TYR A 538 -9.49 -15.92 16.46
N ASN A 539 -9.94 -15.26 17.51
CA ASN A 539 -9.09 -15.00 18.69
C ASN A 539 -8.77 -16.28 19.46
N ASP A 540 -9.75 -17.18 19.61
CA ASP A 540 -9.55 -18.48 20.28
C ASP A 540 -8.46 -19.29 19.57
N VAL A 541 -8.54 -19.42 18.23
CA VAL A 541 -7.54 -20.17 17.45
C VAL A 541 -6.17 -19.52 17.57
N ARG A 542 -6.08 -18.19 17.49
CA ARG A 542 -4.81 -17.47 17.68
C ARG A 542 -4.21 -17.68 19.08
N SER A 543 -5.05 -17.81 20.09
CA SER A 543 -4.61 -18.05 21.47
C SER A 543 -4.04 -19.46 21.71
N LEU A 544 -4.27 -20.39 20.79
CA LEU A 544 -3.68 -21.73 20.83
C LEU A 544 -2.19 -21.75 20.48
N ILE A 545 -1.71 -20.71 19.79
CA ILE A 545 -0.27 -20.58 19.50
C ILE A 545 0.48 -20.38 20.83
N PRO A 546 1.45 -21.26 21.17
CA PRO A 546 2.15 -21.15 22.45
C PRO A 546 2.86 -19.80 22.57
N LYS A 547 2.57 -19.08 23.65
CA LYS A 547 3.14 -17.74 23.88
C LYS A 547 4.66 -17.74 23.84
N GLU A 548 5.29 -18.75 24.46
CA GLU A 548 6.74 -18.90 24.46
C GLU A 548 7.32 -19.01 23.03
N SER A 549 6.62 -19.74 22.14
CA SER A 549 7.03 -19.88 20.74
C SER A 549 6.81 -18.59 19.95
N ALA A 550 5.71 -17.86 20.20
CA ALA A 550 5.47 -16.56 19.59
C ALA A 550 6.50 -15.51 20.04
N ASP A 551 6.85 -15.48 21.32
CA ASP A 551 7.86 -14.59 21.88
C ASP A 551 9.27 -15.02 21.39
N GLY A 552 9.54 -16.33 21.32
CA GLY A 552 10.76 -16.88 20.77
C GLY A 552 10.96 -16.52 19.30
N LEU A 553 9.89 -16.56 18.50
CA LEU A 553 9.92 -16.15 17.08
C LEU A 553 10.34 -14.69 16.92
N LYS A 554 9.73 -13.76 17.68
CA LYS A 554 10.06 -12.32 17.64
C LYS A 554 11.52 -12.08 18.03
N ARG A 555 11.98 -12.71 19.11
CA ARG A 555 13.37 -12.61 19.57
C ARG A 555 14.33 -13.22 18.56
N GLY A 556 13.98 -14.35 17.98
CA GLY A 556 14.76 -15.03 16.95
C GLY A 556 14.93 -14.16 15.70
N ILE A 557 13.85 -13.57 15.17
CA ILE A 557 13.88 -12.66 14.01
C ILE A 557 14.76 -11.45 14.31
N ARG A 558 14.59 -10.80 15.46
CA ARG A 558 15.42 -9.66 15.85
C ARG A 558 16.92 -9.99 15.91
N ASN A 559 17.28 -11.11 16.54
CA ASN A 559 18.68 -11.53 16.68
C ASN A 559 19.25 -12.00 15.33
N PHE A 560 18.46 -12.68 14.49
CA PHE A 560 18.84 -13.05 13.14
C PHE A 560 19.15 -11.80 12.29
N THR A 561 18.26 -10.83 12.31
CA THR A 561 18.44 -9.55 11.59
C THR A 561 19.70 -8.83 12.07
N ASP A 562 19.92 -8.70 13.39
CA ASP A 562 21.15 -8.10 13.95
C ASP A 562 22.42 -8.84 13.48
N GLY A 563 22.38 -10.17 13.45
CA GLY A 563 23.49 -10.96 12.95
C GLY A 563 23.75 -10.78 11.46
N ILE A 564 22.70 -10.66 10.63
CA ILE A 564 22.83 -10.33 9.20
C ILE A 564 23.46 -8.95 9.00
N LEU A 565 23.08 -7.97 9.80
CA LEU A 565 23.70 -6.63 9.77
C LEU A 565 25.19 -6.71 10.10
N GLN A 566 25.58 -7.48 11.13
CA GLN A 566 26.98 -7.64 11.49
C GLN A 566 27.80 -8.42 10.46
N ILE A 567 27.21 -9.39 9.77
CA ILE A 567 27.87 -10.14 8.67
C ILE A 567 28.19 -9.18 7.52
N ASN A 568 27.30 -8.24 7.24
CA ASN A 568 27.42 -7.30 6.11
C ASN A 568 28.11 -5.98 6.47
N ASP A 569 28.47 -5.75 7.74
CA ASP A 569 29.15 -4.52 8.16
C ASP A 569 30.48 -4.34 7.42
N GLY A 570 30.62 -3.20 6.72
CA GLY A 570 31.77 -2.90 5.88
C GLY A 570 31.86 -3.72 4.57
N VAL A 571 30.86 -4.57 4.26
CA VAL A 571 30.81 -5.39 3.05
C VAL A 571 29.72 -4.87 2.08
N LYS A 572 28.48 -4.75 2.56
CA LYS A 572 27.33 -4.26 1.80
C LYS A 572 26.48 -3.37 2.70
N LEU A 573 26.05 -2.22 2.17
CA LEU A 573 25.02 -1.43 2.84
C LEU A 573 23.72 -2.21 2.85
N MET A 574 23.01 -2.14 3.98
CA MET A 574 21.70 -2.79 4.14
C MET A 574 20.64 -1.73 4.37
N SER A 575 19.53 -1.82 3.65
CA SER A 575 18.34 -1.01 3.89
C SER A 575 17.41 -1.70 4.89
N PRO A 576 16.71 -0.95 5.74
CA PRO A 576 15.66 -1.54 6.57
C PRO A 576 14.41 -1.80 5.74
N ASP A 577 13.65 -2.84 6.13
CA ASP A 577 12.33 -3.10 5.55
C ASP A 577 11.45 -1.86 5.53
N ALA A 578 10.62 -1.74 4.48
CA ALA A 578 9.61 -0.70 4.38
C ALA A 578 8.59 -0.84 5.52
N ASN A 579 8.08 0.29 6.02
CA ASN A 579 7.14 0.34 7.13
C ASN A 579 6.26 1.60 7.13
N SER A 580 5.89 2.07 5.94
CA SER A 580 5.10 3.30 5.71
C SER A 580 5.82 4.60 6.11
N THR A 581 7.16 4.57 6.13
CA THR A 581 7.98 5.78 6.27
C THR A 581 8.60 6.17 4.95
N ILE A 582 8.93 7.46 4.79
CA ILE A 582 9.50 7.95 3.53
C ILE A 582 10.85 7.29 3.23
N ARG A 583 11.03 6.88 1.99
CA ARG A 583 12.22 6.22 1.47
C ARG A 583 12.59 6.75 0.10
N LEU A 584 13.84 6.52 -0.28
CA LEU A 584 14.36 6.76 -1.62
C LEU A 584 14.95 5.47 -2.17
N THR A 585 14.64 5.19 -3.43
CA THR A 585 15.28 4.14 -4.24
C THR A 585 15.81 4.76 -5.52
N TYR A 586 16.90 4.23 -6.06
CA TYR A 586 17.51 4.75 -7.27
C TYR A 586 17.91 3.63 -8.23
N GLY A 587 17.93 3.96 -9.50
CA GLY A 587 18.25 3.07 -10.60
C GLY A 587 18.26 3.83 -11.91
N ASN A 588 17.85 3.16 -12.98
CA ASN A 588 17.85 3.72 -14.32
C ASN A 588 16.56 3.34 -15.07
N VAL A 589 16.17 4.15 -16.05
CA VAL A 589 15.24 3.75 -17.10
C VAL A 589 15.87 2.58 -17.84
N LYS A 590 15.21 1.40 -17.91
CA LYS A 590 15.90 0.19 -18.39
C LYS A 590 14.95 -0.83 -19.00
N ALA A 591 15.23 -1.18 -20.26
CA ALA A 591 14.64 -2.34 -20.92
C ALA A 591 15.03 -3.64 -20.21
N TYR A 592 14.36 -4.78 -20.50
CA TYR A 592 14.68 -6.06 -19.86
C TYR A 592 14.23 -7.26 -20.70
N ASP A 593 14.88 -8.39 -20.44
CA ASP A 593 14.62 -9.67 -21.08
C ASP A 593 14.04 -10.66 -20.04
N PRO A 594 12.70 -10.80 -19.91
CA PRO A 594 12.09 -11.60 -18.85
C PRO A 594 12.31 -13.10 -19.00
N LYS A 595 12.58 -13.57 -20.23
CA LYS A 595 12.82 -14.98 -20.55
C LYS A 595 13.46 -15.12 -21.93
N ASP A 596 13.92 -16.33 -22.25
CA ASP A 596 14.51 -16.64 -23.55
C ASP A 596 13.64 -16.17 -24.72
N ALA A 597 14.29 -15.51 -25.69
CA ALA A 597 13.69 -14.95 -26.92
C ALA A 597 12.61 -13.88 -26.70
N VAL A 598 12.51 -13.26 -25.51
CA VAL A 598 11.60 -12.14 -25.23
C VAL A 598 12.39 -10.94 -24.74
N SER A 599 12.29 -9.82 -25.45
CA SER A 599 12.88 -8.53 -25.06
C SER A 599 11.79 -7.47 -25.00
N TYR A 600 11.71 -6.76 -23.88
CA TYR A 600 10.77 -5.66 -23.69
C TYR A 600 11.47 -4.30 -23.77
N SER A 601 10.89 -3.40 -24.59
CA SER A 601 11.28 -1.98 -24.61
C SER A 601 11.03 -1.35 -23.23
N PHE A 602 11.81 -0.31 -22.92
CA PHE A 602 11.61 0.46 -21.70
C PHE A 602 10.38 1.39 -21.75
N TYR A 603 9.73 1.61 -22.90
CA TYR A 603 8.57 2.49 -23.03
C TYR A 603 7.48 1.91 -23.94
N THR A 604 6.27 2.42 -23.75
CA THR A 604 5.08 2.17 -24.56
C THR A 604 4.53 3.49 -25.11
N THR A 605 3.65 3.42 -26.09
CA THR A 605 3.08 4.61 -26.76
C THR A 605 1.56 4.54 -26.85
N LEU A 606 0.93 5.67 -27.18
CA LEU A 606 -0.51 5.75 -27.38
C LEU A 606 -1.00 4.83 -28.52
N LYS A 607 -0.11 4.44 -29.45
CA LYS A 607 -0.42 3.42 -30.46
C LYS A 607 -0.84 2.11 -29.81
N GLY A 608 -0.18 1.67 -28.75
CA GLY A 608 -0.52 0.46 -28.03
C GLY A 608 -1.87 0.53 -27.30
N VAL A 609 -2.34 1.72 -26.90
CA VAL A 609 -3.71 1.91 -26.43
C VAL A 609 -4.71 1.59 -27.54
N MET A 610 -4.47 2.09 -28.76
CA MET A 610 -5.34 1.85 -29.92
C MET A 610 -5.30 0.38 -30.38
N GLU A 611 -4.13 -0.27 -30.29
CA GLU A 611 -3.97 -1.69 -30.62
C GLU A 611 -4.68 -2.63 -29.65
N LYS A 612 -4.86 -2.21 -28.40
CA LYS A 612 -5.56 -2.97 -27.36
C LYS A 612 -7.05 -2.63 -27.28
N GLU A 613 -7.56 -1.67 -28.04
CA GLU A 613 -8.98 -1.29 -28.00
C GLU A 613 -9.88 -2.50 -28.25
N ASP A 614 -10.80 -2.74 -27.32
CA ASP A 614 -11.86 -3.76 -27.45
C ASP A 614 -13.17 -3.18 -26.90
N PRO A 615 -14.11 -2.77 -27.80
CA PRO A 615 -15.38 -2.17 -27.37
C PRO A 615 -16.26 -3.10 -26.55
N ASP A 616 -16.07 -4.41 -26.68
CA ASP A 616 -16.83 -5.44 -25.97
C ASP A 616 -16.24 -5.75 -24.58
N ASN A 617 -15.04 -5.27 -24.31
CA ASN A 617 -14.37 -5.45 -23.03
C ASN A 617 -14.18 -4.10 -22.29
N SER A 618 -14.90 -3.94 -21.19
CA SER A 618 -14.87 -2.70 -20.41
C SER A 618 -13.49 -2.27 -19.89
N GLU A 619 -12.51 -3.16 -19.86
CA GLU A 619 -11.12 -2.83 -19.46
C GLU A 619 -10.32 -2.17 -20.60
N PHE A 620 -10.75 -2.31 -21.85
CA PHE A 620 -10.03 -1.85 -23.03
C PHE A 620 -10.83 -0.84 -23.88
N ILE A 621 -11.83 -0.19 -23.28
CA ILE A 621 -12.57 0.90 -23.96
C ILE A 621 -11.69 2.14 -24.09
N VAL A 622 -11.57 2.66 -25.32
CA VAL A 622 -10.84 3.92 -25.58
C VAL A 622 -11.85 5.04 -25.83
N PRO A 623 -11.78 6.18 -25.11
CA PRO A 623 -12.68 7.32 -25.34
C PRO A 623 -12.55 7.89 -26.74
N GLU A 624 -13.70 8.21 -27.41
CA GLU A 624 -13.73 8.74 -28.78
C GLU A 624 -12.86 10.00 -28.96
N ARG A 625 -12.83 10.86 -27.96
CA ARG A 625 -11.97 12.06 -27.99
C ARG A 625 -10.48 11.69 -28.07
N LEU A 626 -10.05 10.65 -27.35
CA LEU A 626 -8.64 10.19 -27.40
C LEU A 626 -8.32 9.60 -28.78
N LYS A 627 -9.24 8.81 -29.37
CA LYS A 627 -9.10 8.29 -30.74
C LYS A 627 -9.00 9.42 -31.78
N THR A 628 -9.82 10.45 -31.65
CA THR A 628 -9.77 11.62 -32.54
C THR A 628 -8.42 12.37 -32.45
N LEU A 629 -7.92 12.62 -31.23
CA LEU A 629 -6.61 13.24 -31.04
C LEU A 629 -5.47 12.40 -31.62
N TYR A 630 -5.55 11.08 -31.44
CA TYR A 630 -4.58 10.14 -32.01
C TYR A 630 -4.60 10.15 -33.54
N ALA A 631 -5.80 10.01 -34.15
CA ALA A 631 -5.95 9.99 -35.61
C ALA A 631 -5.48 11.25 -36.30
N ASN A 632 -5.61 12.40 -35.63
CA ASN A 632 -5.12 13.70 -36.11
C ASN A 632 -3.64 13.96 -35.84
N GLY A 633 -2.96 13.10 -35.06
CA GLY A 633 -1.60 13.33 -34.60
C GLY A 633 -1.46 14.59 -33.72
N ASP A 634 -2.56 15.02 -33.05
CA ASP A 634 -2.55 16.26 -32.25
C ASP A 634 -2.00 16.00 -30.84
N PHE A 635 -0.71 15.68 -30.79
CA PHE A 635 0.01 15.46 -29.52
C PHE A 635 0.63 16.74 -28.95
N GLY A 636 0.55 17.88 -29.68
CA GLY A 636 1.15 19.16 -29.26
C GLY A 636 2.66 19.02 -28.98
N PRO A 637 3.18 19.66 -27.94
CA PRO A 637 4.60 19.59 -27.60
C PRO A 637 5.01 18.31 -26.85
N TYR A 638 4.12 17.34 -26.69
CA TYR A 638 4.30 16.16 -25.83
C TYR A 638 4.80 14.93 -26.61
N ALA A 639 4.86 14.98 -27.94
CA ALA A 639 5.42 13.93 -28.77
C ALA A 639 6.94 13.80 -28.59
N ASN A 640 7.45 12.56 -28.72
CA ASN A 640 8.89 12.30 -28.77
C ASN A 640 9.48 12.72 -30.12
N SER A 641 10.80 12.54 -30.31
CA SER A 641 11.50 12.86 -31.53
C SER A 641 11.05 12.06 -32.78
N LYS A 642 10.31 10.95 -32.56
CA LYS A 642 9.72 10.12 -33.63
C LYS A 642 8.27 10.52 -33.94
N GLY A 643 7.71 11.53 -33.27
CA GLY A 643 6.31 11.93 -33.44
C GLY A 643 5.31 11.03 -32.68
N GLU A 644 5.75 10.22 -31.71
CA GLU A 644 4.92 9.32 -30.92
C GLU A 644 4.63 9.95 -29.56
N LEU A 645 3.45 9.72 -29.01
CA LEU A 645 3.13 10.04 -27.62
C LEU A 645 3.46 8.82 -26.73
N VAL A 646 4.51 8.96 -25.91
CA VAL A 646 4.89 7.94 -24.93
C VAL A 646 3.86 7.89 -23.81
N THR A 647 3.42 6.69 -23.40
CA THR A 647 2.42 6.51 -22.34
C THR A 647 3.02 6.08 -21.01
N CYS A 648 3.79 4.99 -21.01
CA CYS A 648 4.44 4.47 -19.81
C CYS A 648 5.90 4.14 -20.11
N PHE A 649 6.71 4.08 -19.06
CA PHE A 649 8.09 3.58 -19.13
C PHE A 649 8.40 2.73 -17.90
N VAL A 650 9.51 2.02 -17.93
CA VAL A 650 9.96 1.19 -16.80
C VAL A 650 11.36 1.55 -16.34
N THR A 651 11.57 1.40 -15.02
CA THR A 651 12.85 1.57 -14.35
C THR A 651 13.19 0.34 -13.51
N ASN A 652 14.44 0.14 -13.13
CA ASN A 652 14.83 -0.95 -12.23
C ASN A 652 14.90 -0.52 -10.75
N ASN A 653 14.11 0.47 -10.37
CA ASN A 653 13.96 0.88 -8.97
C ASN A 653 13.27 -0.20 -8.13
N ASP A 654 13.75 -0.40 -6.91
CA ASP A 654 13.11 -1.24 -5.91
C ASP A 654 11.91 -0.51 -5.30
N ILE A 655 10.68 -1.04 -5.50
CA ILE A 655 9.42 -0.47 -4.99
C ILE A 655 8.51 -1.54 -4.41
N THR A 656 7.59 -1.14 -3.56
CA THR A 656 6.50 -2.00 -3.05
C THR A 656 5.17 -1.24 -3.02
N GLY A 657 4.10 -1.87 -2.57
CA GLY A 657 2.81 -1.23 -2.33
C GLY A 657 2.94 0.08 -1.56
N CYS A 658 2.01 1.02 -1.78
CA CYS A 658 2.01 2.40 -1.27
C CYS A 658 3.07 3.34 -1.90
N ASN A 659 4.04 2.84 -2.68
CA ASN A 659 4.82 3.67 -3.61
C ASN A 659 3.97 4.20 -4.77
N SER A 660 2.77 3.69 -4.97
CA SER A 660 1.83 4.24 -5.95
C SER A 660 1.69 5.75 -5.82
N GLY A 661 1.90 6.49 -6.94
CA GLY A 661 1.91 7.94 -7.00
C GLY A 661 3.23 8.59 -6.56
N SER A 662 4.27 7.82 -6.25
CA SER A 662 5.59 8.37 -5.93
C SER A 662 6.19 9.07 -7.16
N PRO A 663 6.81 10.26 -6.98
CA PRO A 663 7.56 10.91 -8.04
C PRO A 663 8.71 10.04 -8.50
N VAL A 664 8.79 9.86 -9.81
CA VAL A 664 10.00 9.37 -10.50
C VAL A 664 10.75 10.57 -11.02
N MET A 665 11.97 10.77 -10.56
CA MET A 665 12.75 11.97 -10.84
C MET A 665 14.04 11.63 -11.60
N ASP A 666 14.47 12.54 -12.47
CA ASP A 666 15.73 12.43 -13.19
C ASP A 666 16.94 12.78 -12.30
N ALA A 667 18.13 12.75 -12.89
CA ALA A 667 19.40 13.07 -12.23
C ALA A 667 19.46 14.49 -11.64
N GLU A 668 18.59 15.39 -12.07
CA GLU A 668 18.51 16.80 -11.67
C GLU A 668 17.29 17.08 -10.76
N GLY A 669 16.58 16.04 -10.31
CA GLY A 669 15.42 16.15 -9.43
C GLY A 669 14.13 16.62 -10.12
N LYS A 670 14.05 16.52 -11.45
CA LYS A 670 12.85 16.90 -12.23
C LYS A 670 11.93 15.69 -12.32
N LEU A 671 10.62 15.92 -12.19
CA LEU A 671 9.61 14.87 -12.34
C LEU A 671 9.55 14.38 -13.77
N ILE A 672 9.84 13.09 -14.00
CA ILE A 672 9.77 12.41 -15.30
C ILE A 672 8.62 11.44 -15.41
N GLY A 673 8.02 11.04 -14.29
CA GLY A 673 6.89 10.12 -14.25
C GLY A 673 6.35 9.90 -12.85
N LEU A 674 5.28 9.12 -12.77
CA LEU A 674 4.71 8.63 -11.51
C LEU A 674 4.81 7.11 -11.47
N ALA A 675 5.40 6.57 -10.41
CA ALA A 675 5.38 5.14 -10.16
C ALA A 675 3.94 4.69 -9.88
N PHE A 676 3.47 3.60 -10.51
CA PHE A 676 2.11 3.16 -10.27
C PHE A 676 1.94 1.63 -10.15
N ASP A 677 2.91 0.85 -10.65
CA ASP A 677 2.83 -0.61 -10.59
C ASP A 677 4.23 -1.23 -10.68
N GLY A 678 4.34 -2.53 -10.49
CA GLY A 678 5.49 -3.35 -10.83
C GLY A 678 5.14 -4.33 -11.96
N ASN A 679 6.14 -4.88 -12.65
CA ASN A 679 5.91 -6.05 -13.50
C ASN A 679 5.69 -7.31 -12.64
N SER A 680 5.26 -8.41 -13.24
CA SER A 680 4.99 -9.66 -12.50
C SER A 680 6.23 -10.23 -11.80
N GLU A 681 7.39 -9.97 -12.35
CA GLU A 681 8.69 -10.34 -11.78
C GLU A 681 9.02 -9.52 -10.52
N ALA A 682 8.51 -8.28 -10.41
CA ALA A 682 8.72 -7.43 -9.24
C ALA A 682 7.97 -7.89 -7.99
N LEU A 683 7.02 -8.81 -8.11
CA LEU A 683 6.20 -9.26 -6.97
C LEU A 683 6.98 -10.10 -5.93
N SER A 684 8.16 -10.60 -6.27
CA SER A 684 9.10 -11.16 -5.29
C SER A 684 9.86 -10.10 -4.50
N GLY A 685 9.90 -8.85 -4.95
CA GLY A 685 10.74 -7.76 -4.41
C GLY A 685 10.52 -7.47 -2.94
N ASP A 686 9.31 -7.67 -2.42
CA ASP A 686 9.04 -7.53 -0.99
C ASP A 686 9.86 -8.51 -0.11
N ILE A 687 10.38 -9.59 -0.70
CA ILE A 687 11.13 -10.66 -0.01
C ILE A 687 12.53 -10.85 -0.61
N ASP A 688 12.65 -10.72 -1.93
CA ASP A 688 13.87 -11.00 -2.70
C ASP A 688 13.90 -10.16 -3.98
N PHE A 689 14.75 -9.14 -4.00
CA PHE A 689 14.87 -8.22 -5.13
C PHE A 689 15.85 -8.76 -6.18
N GLU A 690 15.46 -8.71 -7.46
CA GLU A 690 16.29 -9.08 -8.61
C GLU A 690 16.31 -7.96 -9.67
N GLU A 691 17.42 -7.23 -9.75
CA GLU A 691 17.58 -6.01 -10.56
C GLU A 691 17.43 -6.19 -12.08
N ASN A 692 17.71 -7.40 -12.61
CA ASN A 692 17.65 -7.64 -14.05
C ASN A 692 16.23 -7.88 -14.54
N LEU A 693 15.34 -8.34 -13.70
CA LEU A 693 13.97 -8.73 -14.06
C LEU A 693 12.90 -7.78 -13.50
N GLN A 694 13.10 -7.27 -12.30
CA GLN A 694 12.10 -6.44 -11.63
C GLN A 694 12.07 -5.04 -12.19
N ARG A 695 10.88 -4.53 -12.48
CA ARG A 695 10.68 -3.19 -13.02
C ARG A 695 9.56 -2.46 -12.30
N CYS A 696 9.85 -1.22 -11.94
CA CYS A 696 8.85 -0.22 -11.59
C CYS A 696 8.21 0.29 -12.88
N ILE A 697 6.90 0.22 -12.97
CA ILE A 697 6.12 0.75 -14.11
C ILE A 697 5.68 2.17 -13.77
N CYS A 698 5.99 3.10 -14.66
CA CYS A 698 5.82 4.53 -14.47
C CYS A 698 4.95 5.14 -15.57
N LEU A 699 4.03 6.02 -15.20
CA LEU A 699 3.34 6.90 -16.14
C LEU A 699 4.32 7.98 -16.60
N ASP A 700 4.45 8.20 -17.90
CA ASP A 700 5.28 9.29 -18.46
C ASP A 700 4.59 10.66 -18.25
N THR A 701 5.34 11.63 -17.74
CA THR A 701 4.82 13.00 -17.53
C THR A 701 4.23 13.62 -18.78
N ARG A 702 4.76 13.30 -19.98
CA ARG A 702 4.24 13.80 -21.26
C ARG A 702 2.81 13.31 -21.52
N TYR A 703 2.48 12.08 -21.16
CA TYR A 703 1.10 11.58 -21.27
C TYR A 703 0.18 12.29 -20.28
N MET A 704 0.62 12.48 -19.04
CA MET A 704 -0.12 13.26 -18.05
C MET A 704 -0.39 14.69 -18.56
N LEU A 705 0.63 15.40 -18.99
CA LEU A 705 0.50 16.77 -19.52
C LEU A 705 -0.40 16.84 -20.75
N PHE A 706 -0.25 15.90 -21.70
CA PHE A 706 -1.13 15.79 -22.87
C PHE A 706 -2.59 15.62 -22.48
N VAL A 707 -2.87 14.77 -21.52
CA VAL A 707 -4.26 14.54 -21.06
C VAL A 707 -4.82 15.78 -20.39
N ILE A 708 -4.07 16.48 -19.56
CA ILE A 708 -4.50 17.75 -18.94
C ILE A 708 -4.77 18.82 -19.99
N ASP A 709 -3.84 19.02 -20.93
CA ASP A 709 -3.89 20.10 -21.94
C ASP A 709 -4.88 19.79 -23.07
N LYS A 710 -4.62 18.69 -23.81
CA LYS A 710 -5.32 18.38 -25.06
C LYS A 710 -6.63 17.62 -24.84
N TYR A 711 -6.61 16.63 -23.97
CA TYR A 711 -7.81 15.83 -23.72
C TYR A 711 -8.81 16.57 -22.82
N ALA A 712 -8.40 17.08 -21.68
CA ALA A 712 -9.27 17.79 -20.73
C ALA A 712 -9.49 19.27 -21.07
N GLY A 713 -8.56 19.90 -21.80
CA GLY A 713 -8.59 21.34 -22.08
C GLY A 713 -8.39 22.21 -20.82
N CYS A 714 -7.69 21.69 -19.81
CA CYS A 714 -7.47 22.34 -18.52
C CYS A 714 -6.16 23.16 -18.52
N ARG A 715 -6.01 24.09 -19.46
CA ARG A 715 -4.81 24.90 -19.65
C ARG A 715 -4.34 25.61 -18.38
N ARG A 716 -5.27 26.03 -17.49
CA ARG A 716 -4.93 26.66 -16.22
C ARG A 716 -3.97 25.83 -15.35
N LEU A 717 -4.07 24.48 -15.40
CA LEU A 717 -3.21 23.60 -14.63
C LEU A 717 -1.82 23.50 -15.25
N ILE A 718 -1.74 23.51 -16.59
CA ILE A 718 -0.47 23.57 -17.31
C ILE A 718 0.28 24.88 -17.02
N ASP A 719 -0.45 26.01 -17.03
CA ASP A 719 0.13 27.33 -16.76
C ASP A 719 0.56 27.54 -15.31
N GLU A 720 0.11 26.65 -14.40
CA GLU A 720 0.49 26.66 -12.99
C GLU A 720 1.78 25.88 -12.69
N MET A 721 2.15 24.96 -13.56
CA MET A 721 3.32 24.07 -13.38
C MET A 721 4.59 24.66 -14.01
N ASP A 722 5.74 24.38 -13.40
CA ASP A 722 7.05 24.67 -13.99
C ASP A 722 7.45 23.56 -14.96
N ILE A 723 7.11 23.71 -16.25
CA ILE A 723 7.36 22.70 -17.27
C ILE A 723 8.74 22.91 -17.92
N ILE A 724 9.60 21.89 -17.84
CA ILE A 724 10.96 21.88 -18.38
C ILE A 724 10.97 21.15 -19.73
N THR A 725 11.36 21.86 -20.78
CA THR A 725 11.39 21.34 -22.16
C THR A 725 12.80 21.08 -22.71
N LYS A 726 13.86 21.52 -22.00
CA LYS A 726 15.26 21.40 -22.43
C LYS A 726 16.14 20.75 -21.37
#